data_4a515b1400aec0713faf1632a09e68bd
#
_entry.id   4a515b1400aec0713faf1632a09e68bd
#
_cell.length_a   1.000
_cell.length_b   1.000
_cell.length_c   1.000
_cell.angle_alpha   90.00
_cell.angle_beta   90.00
_cell.angle_gamma   90.00
#
_symmetry.space_group_name_H-M   'P 1'
#
loop_
_entity.id
_entity.type
_entity.pdbx_description
1 polymer ?
#
loop_
_entity_poly.entity_id
_entity_poly.type
_entity_poly.pdbx_seq_one_letter_code
_entity_poly.pdbx_strand_id
1 'polypeptide(L)'
;MTTLETIQALAMQGISRKGVQATIGHKFDETEATAYEKANAMRQLRERQAAAKREKAAPKSTAQRVREYNERKNELGELPAVRHRRLKERCRYDLEAFGWYYCRSLLNHRASSEIRDGLIREAQNCILNGGLIADLYGRGGGKTTWIDEIAAIWALLYGHRRYPVLIAASLKAAKKILKTIKKILIRSNEIAADFPAIALPIRALGGISQRAAAQTFMGQPTDIEWGSDQITLPTLRDANGNLLDRGCGAILATTGKGGAIRGSNESGQRPDFLLIDDPQTKKDAQSPKIVEDIIEYIHSDALGLAGHNATMSAFLTITPQNFGDVATAIAKRPEWSVKVQPFIKQTCPNWERLVAEFCEKYNEDAAHHDFSRSRSRAWYIANREKFAEVKTIDPKQFDESAEVDVTHHMLNLRAKMGERSFNAEIMMDVSDKSASIEINPDKVAAALNGTQRLVLPPGTDRVVGFVDVNQKKGAGLTYVLCAFGANRVSGVIDYGRFPANGAPLVPPNSTQDLQEKLVASAIRYVIKLIASKRITDMQGRPVPITALGFDRGWLPAVVCRTLFVNQQTRAVPFPLNAVRGFPWNKFGTRQSDIMRRDSSGYVFYTQSQKYGPYIAQMSSYWRWVAQSALMGTPLMPGSLSLFGNDPAEHFIFANEICAEKLIRGPYAVYHGNETTMAWDWLTTSEHNHFMDGVSGCFALASWYHAYAPVSLSIDEAALGHVSRDVVIATGDLFDPRLNPEIIKNAQSDAGGSQFTQAAYMAKGQRPQGSGLKPRRLQISKSQIWWKK
;
A
#
# COMPACT_ATOMS: atom_id res chain seq x y z
N MET A 1 -19.17 -98.61 -36.47
CA MET A 1 -19.42 -97.84 -35.32
C MET A 1 -20.44 -98.57 -34.47
N THR A 2 -20.19 -98.76 -33.21
CA THR A 2 -21.17 -99.32 -32.26
C THR A 2 -22.32 -98.37 -32.06
N THR A 3 -23.50 -98.81 -31.63
CA THR A 3 -24.63 -97.97 -31.37
C THR A 3 -24.23 -96.84 -30.37
N LEU A 4 -23.41 -97.11 -29.32
CA LEU A 4 -22.92 -96.17 -28.36
C LEU A 4 -22.01 -95.05 -29.00
N GLU A 5 -21.12 -95.47 -29.92
CA GLU A 5 -20.26 -94.51 -30.65
C GLU A 5 -21.13 -93.56 -31.54
N THR A 6 -22.19 -94.07 -32.14
CA THR A 6 -23.11 -93.29 -32.95
C THR A 6 -23.85 -92.27 -32.07
N ILE A 7 -24.35 -92.70 -30.90
CA ILE A 7 -24.98 -91.84 -29.94
C ILE A 7 -24.13 -90.73 -29.47
N GLN A 8 -22.88 -91.02 -29.09
CA GLN A 8 -21.91 -90.06 -28.65
C GLN A 8 -21.58 -89.04 -29.78
N ALA A 9 -21.39 -89.51 -31.01
CA ALA A 9 -21.03 -88.68 -32.16
C ALA A 9 -22.22 -87.73 -32.47
N LEU A 10 -23.43 -88.16 -32.44
CA LEU A 10 -24.64 -87.32 -32.69
C LEU A 10 -24.91 -86.32 -31.53
N ALA A 11 -24.69 -86.77 -30.28
CA ALA A 11 -24.75 -85.92 -29.13
C ALA A 11 -23.68 -84.78 -29.16
N MET A 12 -22.49 -85.10 -29.62
CA MET A 12 -21.43 -84.12 -29.84
C MET A 12 -21.73 -83.12 -30.98
N GLN A 13 -22.61 -83.53 -31.92
CA GLN A 13 -23.10 -82.64 -32.99
C GLN A 13 -24.31 -81.76 -32.49
N GLY A 14 -24.73 -81.90 -31.26
CA GLY A 14 -25.83 -81.07 -30.71
C GLY A 14 -27.24 -81.61 -31.06
N ILE A 15 -27.32 -82.79 -31.56
CA ILE A 15 -28.65 -83.42 -31.93
C ILE A 15 -29.40 -83.76 -30.62
N SER A 16 -30.63 -83.37 -30.51
CA SER A 16 -31.48 -83.63 -29.33
C SER A 16 -31.59 -85.10 -29.02
N ARG A 17 -31.86 -85.45 -27.76
CA ARG A 17 -32.10 -86.88 -27.35
C ARG A 17 -33.14 -87.56 -28.17
N LYS A 18 -34.21 -86.91 -28.51
CA LYS A 18 -35.29 -87.43 -29.39
C LYS A 18 -34.78 -87.65 -30.82
N GLY A 19 -33.92 -86.69 -31.34
CA GLY A 19 -33.41 -86.83 -32.70
C GLY A 19 -32.38 -87.94 -32.80
N VAL A 20 -31.56 -88.17 -31.79
CA VAL A 20 -30.61 -89.28 -31.72
C VAL A 20 -31.40 -90.63 -31.65
N GLN A 21 -32.52 -90.76 -30.81
CA GLN A 21 -33.34 -91.90 -30.70
C GLN A 21 -34.09 -92.24 -31.99
N ALA A 22 -34.49 -91.21 -32.73
CA ALA A 22 -35.08 -91.37 -34.04
C ALA A 22 -34.15 -91.93 -35.10
N THR A 23 -32.83 -91.52 -35.01
CA THR A 23 -31.79 -91.98 -35.94
C THR A 23 -31.31 -93.40 -35.67
N ILE A 24 -31.30 -93.85 -34.43
CA ILE A 24 -30.90 -95.20 -34.06
C ILE A 24 -32.15 -96.22 -34.07
N GLY A 25 -33.37 -95.69 -34.15
CA GLY A 25 -34.58 -96.49 -34.29
C GLY A 25 -35.17 -97.10 -33.04
N HIS A 26 -34.68 -96.76 -31.83
CA HIS A 26 -35.17 -97.27 -30.55
C HIS A 26 -35.03 -96.19 -29.43
N LYS A 27 -35.68 -96.40 -28.28
CA LYS A 27 -35.53 -95.58 -27.08
C LYS A 27 -34.27 -96.03 -26.36
N PHE A 28 -33.53 -95.04 -25.81
CA PHE A 28 -32.32 -95.27 -25.05
C PHE A 28 -32.55 -96.17 -23.84
N ASP A 29 -31.62 -97.17 -23.68
CA ASP A 29 -31.44 -97.87 -22.42
C ASP A 29 -30.61 -97.00 -21.48
N GLU A 30 -30.36 -97.50 -20.25
CA GLU A 30 -29.70 -96.71 -19.20
C GLU A 30 -28.20 -96.37 -19.58
N THR A 31 -27.52 -97.30 -20.26
CA THR A 31 -26.20 -97.13 -20.73
C THR A 31 -26.05 -96.10 -21.87
N GLU A 32 -26.99 -96.18 -22.80
CA GLU A 32 -27.09 -95.26 -23.95
C GLU A 32 -27.51 -93.85 -23.52
N ALA A 33 -28.45 -93.72 -22.51
CA ALA A 33 -28.80 -92.48 -21.91
C ALA A 33 -27.62 -91.83 -21.23
N THR A 34 -26.84 -92.56 -20.47
CA THR A 34 -25.61 -92.08 -19.81
C THR A 34 -24.54 -91.66 -20.80
N ALA A 35 -24.41 -92.41 -21.88
CA ALA A 35 -23.48 -92.06 -22.92
C ALA A 35 -23.84 -90.75 -23.65
N TYR A 36 -25.15 -90.55 -23.95
CA TYR A 36 -25.63 -89.33 -24.52
C TYR A 36 -25.43 -88.11 -23.59
N GLU A 37 -25.74 -88.26 -22.32
CA GLU A 37 -25.61 -87.16 -21.33
C GLU A 37 -24.12 -86.75 -21.11
N LYS A 38 -23.20 -87.74 -21.02
CA LYS A 38 -21.77 -87.48 -20.94
C LYS A 38 -21.24 -86.74 -22.17
N ALA A 39 -21.68 -87.20 -23.38
CA ALA A 39 -21.23 -86.54 -24.60
C ALA A 39 -21.78 -85.15 -24.76
N ASN A 40 -23.06 -84.90 -24.42
CA ASN A 40 -23.66 -83.58 -24.47
C ASN A 40 -23.05 -82.60 -23.41
N ALA A 41 -22.79 -83.08 -22.22
CA ALA A 41 -22.06 -82.32 -21.20
C ALA A 41 -20.67 -81.90 -21.68
N MET A 42 -19.97 -82.82 -22.30
CA MET A 42 -18.63 -82.55 -22.85
C MET A 42 -18.68 -81.56 -24.01
N ARG A 43 -19.71 -81.62 -24.86
CA ARG A 43 -19.95 -80.63 -25.91
C ARG A 43 -20.17 -79.26 -25.30
N GLN A 44 -21.10 -79.12 -24.33
CA GLN A 44 -21.38 -77.86 -23.65
C GLN A 44 -20.18 -77.25 -22.97
N LEU A 45 -19.32 -78.11 -22.34
CA LEU A 45 -18.07 -77.66 -21.73
C LEU A 45 -17.11 -77.10 -22.77
N ARG A 46 -16.95 -77.81 -23.94
CA ARG A 46 -16.12 -77.29 -25.04
C ARG A 46 -16.62 -76.00 -25.63
N GLU A 47 -17.94 -75.86 -25.78
CA GLU A 47 -18.58 -74.61 -26.25
C GLU A 47 -18.33 -73.46 -25.28
N ARG A 48 -18.49 -73.68 -23.97
CA ARG A 48 -18.17 -72.69 -22.92
C ARG A 48 -16.67 -72.31 -22.92
N GLN A 49 -15.78 -73.29 -23.09
CA GLN A 49 -14.37 -73.01 -23.18
C GLN A 49 -13.99 -72.25 -24.48
N ALA A 50 -14.64 -72.58 -25.60
CA ALA A 50 -14.43 -71.89 -26.88
C ALA A 50 -15.02 -70.46 -26.82
N ALA A 51 -16.16 -70.26 -26.15
CA ALA A 51 -16.77 -68.95 -25.94
C ALA A 51 -15.85 -68.08 -25.05
N ALA A 52 -15.40 -68.60 -23.94
CA ALA A 52 -14.43 -67.91 -23.05
C ALA A 52 -13.08 -67.60 -23.74
N LYS A 53 -12.63 -68.49 -24.66
CA LYS A 53 -11.42 -68.23 -25.47
C LYS A 53 -11.64 -67.18 -26.55
N ARG A 54 -12.89 -67.09 -27.13
CA ARG A 54 -13.29 -66.08 -28.07
C ARG A 54 -13.47 -64.72 -27.39
N GLU A 55 -14.02 -64.70 -26.19
CA GLU A 55 -14.15 -63.48 -25.37
C GLU A 55 -12.79 -62.89 -24.96
N LYS A 56 -11.83 -63.74 -24.61
CA LYS A 56 -10.41 -63.34 -24.38
C LYS A 56 -9.68 -62.93 -25.67
N ALA A 57 -10.07 -63.40 -26.83
CA ALA A 57 -9.45 -63.07 -28.10
C ALA A 57 -10.20 -62.00 -28.90
N ALA A 58 -11.34 -61.50 -28.40
CA ALA A 58 -12.04 -60.41 -29.07
C ALA A 58 -11.14 -59.14 -29.10
N PRO A 59 -10.98 -58.47 -30.24
CA PRO A 59 -10.21 -57.22 -30.29
C PRO A 59 -10.85 -56.19 -29.40
N LYS A 60 -10.07 -55.66 -28.43
CA LYS A 60 -10.52 -54.61 -27.53
C LYS A 60 -11.16 -53.46 -28.31
N SER A 61 -12.29 -52.97 -27.89
CA SER A 61 -12.92 -51.83 -28.52
C SER A 61 -11.98 -50.63 -28.58
N THR A 62 -12.16 -49.71 -29.52
CA THR A 62 -11.39 -48.48 -29.61
C THR A 62 -11.40 -47.73 -28.32
N ALA A 63 -12.56 -47.70 -27.63
CA ALA A 63 -12.73 -47.06 -26.31
C ALA A 63 -11.89 -47.75 -25.23
N GLN A 64 -11.80 -49.09 -25.23
CA GLN A 64 -10.98 -49.85 -24.29
C GLN A 64 -9.50 -49.63 -24.56
N ARG A 65 -9.07 -49.56 -25.83
CA ARG A 65 -7.66 -49.27 -26.20
C ARG A 65 -7.25 -47.87 -25.83
N VAL A 66 -8.15 -46.90 -26.03
CA VAL A 66 -7.94 -45.49 -25.63
C VAL A 66 -7.86 -45.36 -24.09
N ARG A 67 -8.72 -46.10 -23.37
CA ARG A 67 -8.71 -46.12 -21.90
C ARG A 67 -7.41 -46.71 -21.37
N GLU A 68 -7.00 -47.88 -21.83
CA GLU A 68 -5.72 -48.51 -21.45
C GLU A 68 -4.51 -47.65 -21.85
N TYR A 69 -4.55 -46.99 -23.00
CA TYR A 69 -3.51 -46.04 -23.40
C TYR A 69 -3.46 -44.84 -22.47
N ASN A 70 -4.58 -44.27 -22.10
CA ASN A 70 -4.64 -43.15 -21.15
C ASN A 70 -4.21 -43.58 -19.75
N GLU A 71 -4.61 -44.75 -19.29
CA GLU A 71 -4.19 -45.34 -18.01
C GLU A 71 -2.67 -45.49 -17.98
N ARG A 72 -2.06 -46.12 -19.00
CA ARG A 72 -0.60 -46.26 -19.12
C ARG A 72 0.14 -44.92 -19.23
N LYS A 73 -0.46 -43.95 -19.89
CA LYS A 73 0.13 -42.62 -20.05
C LYS A 73 0.10 -41.80 -18.76
N ASN A 74 -0.87 -42.05 -17.91
CA ASN A 74 -1.08 -41.33 -16.64
C ASN A 74 -0.41 -42.07 -15.48
N GLU A 75 -0.04 -43.33 -15.64
CA GLU A 75 0.66 -44.11 -14.63
C GLU A 75 2.12 -43.68 -14.58
N LEU A 76 2.57 -43.37 -13.35
CA LEU A 76 3.99 -43.14 -13.07
C LEU A 76 4.71 -44.46 -13.01
N GLY A 77 5.87 -44.56 -13.71
CA GLY A 77 6.75 -45.74 -13.64
C GLY A 77 7.42 -45.87 -12.27
N GLU A 78 8.31 -46.88 -12.17
CA GLU A 78 9.13 -47.07 -10.98
C GLU A 78 9.92 -45.81 -10.62
N LEU A 79 9.95 -45.51 -9.33
CA LEU A 79 10.68 -44.37 -8.80
C LEU A 79 12.16 -44.76 -8.62
N PRO A 80 13.12 -43.93 -9.05
CA PRO A 80 14.51 -44.15 -8.78
C PRO A 80 14.80 -44.09 -7.27
N ALA A 81 15.84 -44.77 -6.85
CA ALA A 81 16.27 -44.69 -5.46
C ALA A 81 16.80 -43.28 -5.13
N VAL A 82 16.60 -42.81 -3.90
CA VAL A 82 17.18 -41.58 -3.38
C VAL A 82 18.69 -41.59 -3.54
N ARG A 83 19.24 -40.61 -4.24
CA ARG A 83 20.66 -40.61 -4.63
C ARG A 83 21.59 -40.25 -3.47
N HIS A 84 21.29 -39.22 -2.69
CA HIS A 84 22.17 -38.70 -1.64
C HIS A 84 21.48 -38.78 -0.24
N ARG A 85 21.19 -40.00 0.20
CA ARG A 85 20.44 -40.26 1.45
C ARG A 85 21.02 -39.56 2.66
N ARG A 86 22.37 -39.60 2.84
CA ARG A 86 23.04 -38.97 4.00
C ARG A 86 22.88 -37.42 3.95
N LEU A 87 23.00 -36.83 2.78
CA LEU A 87 22.85 -35.39 2.62
C LEU A 87 21.38 -34.97 2.80
N LYS A 88 20.44 -35.73 2.23
CA LYS A 88 19.01 -35.54 2.47
C LYS A 88 18.69 -35.53 3.98
N GLU A 89 19.20 -36.52 4.74
CA GLU A 89 18.92 -36.59 6.16
C GLU A 89 19.60 -35.46 6.95
N ARG A 90 20.82 -35.03 6.56
CA ARG A 90 21.46 -33.84 7.16
C ARG A 90 20.64 -32.58 6.93
N CYS A 91 20.23 -32.31 5.69
CA CYS A 91 19.45 -31.11 5.32
C CYS A 91 18.06 -31.10 5.96
N ARG A 92 17.60 -32.21 6.53
CA ARG A 92 16.29 -32.27 7.21
C ARG A 92 16.20 -31.32 8.38
N TYR A 93 17.30 -31.11 9.12
CA TYR A 93 17.34 -30.23 10.29
C TYR A 93 18.29 -29.05 10.11
N ASP A 94 18.68 -28.77 8.87
CA ASP A 94 19.62 -27.72 8.49
C ASP A 94 19.07 -26.98 7.25
N LEU A 95 18.28 -25.94 7.52
CA LEU A 95 17.64 -25.11 6.47
C LEU A 95 18.67 -24.42 5.59
N GLU A 96 19.79 -23.98 6.18
CA GLU A 96 20.84 -23.30 5.41
C GLU A 96 21.50 -24.26 4.43
N ALA A 97 21.92 -25.45 4.87
CA ALA A 97 22.47 -26.47 4.01
C ALA A 97 21.47 -26.90 2.92
N PHE A 98 20.16 -26.99 3.27
CA PHE A 98 19.11 -27.27 2.29
C PHE A 98 19.05 -26.20 1.20
N GLY A 99 19.02 -24.91 1.58
CA GLY A 99 18.99 -23.80 0.64
C GLY A 99 20.16 -23.80 -0.33
N TRP A 100 21.39 -23.96 0.19
CA TRP A 100 22.61 -23.99 -0.62
C TRP A 100 22.68 -25.19 -1.56
N TYR A 101 22.12 -26.32 -1.19
CA TYR A 101 22.19 -27.53 -2.03
C TYR A 101 21.02 -27.62 -3.00
N TYR A 102 19.77 -27.51 -2.51
CA TYR A 102 18.58 -27.78 -3.32
C TYR A 102 18.03 -26.56 -4.06
N CYS A 103 18.30 -25.36 -3.55
CA CYS A 103 17.75 -24.09 -4.05
C CYS A 103 18.81 -23.10 -4.53
N ARG A 104 20.01 -23.58 -4.85
CA ARG A 104 21.17 -22.74 -5.22
C ARG A 104 20.87 -21.73 -6.34
N SER A 105 19.98 -22.06 -7.26
CA SER A 105 19.58 -21.17 -8.35
C SER A 105 18.85 -19.90 -7.87
N LEU A 106 18.33 -19.86 -6.64
CA LEU A 106 17.73 -18.68 -6.02
C LEU A 106 18.76 -17.77 -5.34
N LEU A 107 19.95 -18.28 -5.04
CA LEU A 107 20.92 -17.62 -4.15
C LEU A 107 21.97 -16.77 -4.87
N ASN A 108 21.91 -16.65 -6.21
CA ASN A 108 22.68 -15.72 -7.06
C ASN A 108 24.08 -15.34 -6.53
N HIS A 109 24.90 -16.32 -6.13
CA HIS A 109 26.28 -16.14 -5.67
C HIS A 109 26.50 -15.21 -4.45
N ARG A 110 25.46 -14.86 -3.71
CA ARG A 110 25.58 -14.00 -2.52
C ARG A 110 26.24 -14.78 -1.38
N ALA A 111 27.32 -14.22 -0.86
CA ALA A 111 27.98 -14.76 0.32
C ALA A 111 27.03 -14.77 1.53
N SER A 112 27.27 -15.71 2.47
CA SER A 112 26.60 -15.72 3.78
C SER A 112 26.90 -14.45 4.54
N SER A 113 25.93 -13.94 5.31
CA SER A 113 26.11 -12.84 6.26
C SER A 113 25.53 -13.27 7.61
N GLU A 114 26.18 -12.83 8.72
CA GLU A 114 25.78 -13.18 10.09
C GLU A 114 24.28 -13.00 10.39
N ILE A 115 23.67 -11.99 9.78
CA ILE A 115 22.25 -11.69 10.05
C ILE A 115 21.33 -12.52 9.20
N ARG A 116 21.74 -12.85 7.98
CA ARG A 116 21.01 -13.84 7.17
C ARG A 116 21.03 -15.20 7.87
N ASP A 117 22.16 -15.57 8.43
CA ASP A 117 22.31 -16.81 9.21
C ASP A 117 21.43 -16.79 10.46
N GLY A 118 21.28 -15.62 11.10
CA GLY A 118 20.33 -15.39 12.19
C GLY A 118 18.87 -15.57 11.77
N LEU A 119 18.46 -14.94 10.67
CA LEU A 119 17.12 -15.05 10.09
C LEU A 119 16.79 -16.50 9.71
N ILE A 120 17.72 -17.20 9.07
CA ILE A 120 17.55 -18.61 8.66
C ILE A 120 17.36 -19.51 9.89
N ARG A 121 18.19 -19.34 10.94
CA ARG A 121 18.07 -20.14 12.18
C ARG A 121 16.75 -19.92 12.89
N GLU A 122 16.24 -18.68 12.90
CA GLU A 122 14.93 -18.38 13.50
C GLU A 122 13.78 -18.97 12.72
N ALA A 123 13.81 -18.87 11.40
CA ALA A 123 12.82 -19.49 10.55
C ALA A 123 12.84 -21.02 10.72
N GLN A 124 14.03 -21.62 10.75
CA GLN A 124 14.19 -23.05 11.04
C GLN A 124 13.57 -23.41 12.39
N ASN A 125 13.91 -22.66 13.45
CA ASN A 125 13.38 -22.93 14.79
C ASN A 125 11.85 -22.76 14.84
N CYS A 126 11.30 -21.73 14.23
CA CYS A 126 9.86 -21.50 14.15
C CYS A 126 9.13 -22.62 13.39
N ILE A 127 9.71 -23.08 12.28
CA ILE A 127 9.13 -24.18 11.51
C ILE A 127 9.19 -25.52 12.30
N LEU A 128 10.28 -25.79 13.01
CA LEU A 128 10.43 -27.05 13.75
C LEU A 128 9.69 -27.04 15.07
N ASN A 129 9.79 -25.96 15.86
CA ASN A 129 9.36 -25.90 17.26
C ASN A 129 8.11 -25.05 17.48
N GLY A 130 7.70 -24.27 16.46
CA GLY A 130 6.54 -23.38 16.56
C GLY A 130 6.86 -22.00 17.14
N GLY A 131 5.81 -21.22 17.36
CA GLY A 131 5.84 -19.88 17.91
C GLY A 131 5.36 -18.80 16.91
N LEU A 132 5.25 -17.56 17.42
CA LEU A 132 4.96 -16.38 16.62
C LEU A 132 6.23 -15.53 16.58
N ILE A 133 6.86 -15.46 15.42
CA ILE A 133 8.11 -14.71 15.20
C ILE A 133 7.86 -13.62 14.16
N ALA A 134 8.26 -12.40 14.48
CA ALA A 134 8.23 -11.28 13.56
C ALA A 134 9.64 -10.71 13.37
N ASP A 135 10.14 -10.73 12.15
CA ASP A 135 11.43 -10.18 11.80
C ASP A 135 11.27 -8.88 10.98
N LEU A 136 11.57 -7.76 11.64
CA LEU A 136 11.61 -6.43 11.04
C LEU A 136 12.98 -6.26 10.40
N TYR A 137 13.04 -6.49 9.11
CA TYR A 137 14.29 -6.59 8.37
C TYR A 137 14.39 -5.58 7.23
N GLY A 138 15.56 -4.98 7.05
CA GLY A 138 15.84 -4.03 6.00
C GLY A 138 15.60 -4.55 4.59
N ARG A 139 15.20 -3.66 3.70
CA ARG A 139 14.91 -3.99 2.31
C ARG A 139 16.16 -4.52 1.61
N GLY A 140 16.00 -5.56 0.78
CA GLY A 140 17.10 -6.15 0.01
C GLY A 140 17.88 -7.27 0.71
N GLY A 141 17.60 -7.57 1.98
CA GLY A 141 18.30 -8.61 2.75
C GLY A 141 17.97 -10.05 2.39
N GLY A 142 17.09 -10.32 1.41
CA GLY A 142 16.78 -11.67 0.93
C GLY A 142 15.69 -12.39 1.71
N LYS A 143 14.87 -11.68 2.51
CA LYS A 143 13.74 -12.21 3.29
C LYS A 143 12.88 -13.18 2.47
N THR A 144 12.25 -12.68 1.42
CA THR A 144 11.33 -13.45 0.58
C THR A 144 11.99 -14.71 0.02
N THR A 145 13.25 -14.63 -0.42
CA THR A 145 13.96 -15.78 -0.98
C THR A 145 14.21 -16.85 0.09
N TRP A 146 14.71 -16.50 1.26
CA TRP A 146 15.04 -17.48 2.29
C TRP A 146 13.82 -18.00 3.05
N ILE A 147 12.89 -17.11 3.38
CA ILE A 147 11.76 -17.43 4.25
C ILE A 147 10.57 -17.95 3.42
N ASP A 148 10.11 -17.14 2.46
CA ASP A 148 8.86 -17.44 1.79
C ASP A 148 9.02 -18.41 0.60
N GLU A 149 10.25 -18.57 0.07
CA GLU A 149 10.52 -19.53 -1.00
C GLU A 149 11.29 -20.75 -0.47
N ILE A 150 12.51 -20.60 0.06
CA ILE A 150 13.36 -21.74 0.46
C ILE A 150 12.82 -22.47 1.68
N ALA A 151 12.49 -21.76 2.76
CA ALA A 151 11.98 -22.38 3.96
C ALA A 151 10.59 -23.01 3.75
N ALA A 152 9.75 -22.43 2.87
CA ALA A 152 8.49 -23.03 2.45
C ALA A 152 8.71 -24.38 1.73
N ILE A 153 9.64 -24.43 0.76
CA ILE A 153 9.99 -25.66 0.06
C ILE A 153 10.53 -26.71 1.07
N TRP A 154 11.43 -26.29 1.96
CA TRP A 154 12.00 -27.15 2.98
C TRP A 154 10.93 -27.74 3.92
N ALA A 155 10.04 -26.91 4.42
CA ALA A 155 8.95 -27.34 5.30
C ALA A 155 8.03 -28.36 4.62
N LEU A 156 7.71 -28.15 3.33
CA LEU A 156 6.87 -29.05 2.55
C LEU A 156 7.58 -30.38 2.26
N LEU A 157 8.82 -30.35 1.72
CA LEU A 157 9.52 -31.55 1.29
C LEU A 157 9.83 -32.52 2.44
N TYR A 158 10.15 -31.97 3.63
CA TYR A 158 10.39 -32.79 4.81
C TYR A 158 9.15 -33.05 5.67
N GLY A 159 8.01 -32.44 5.30
CA GLY A 159 6.77 -32.57 6.04
C GLY A 159 6.85 -31.99 7.47
N HIS A 160 7.72 -30.99 7.70
CA HIS A 160 7.80 -30.27 8.97
C HIS A 160 6.52 -29.49 9.23
N ARG A 161 5.92 -28.96 8.19
CA ARG A 161 4.59 -28.36 8.19
C ARG A 161 3.78 -28.98 7.06
N ARG A 162 2.55 -29.33 7.41
CA ARG A 162 1.68 -30.08 6.49
C ARG A 162 0.83 -29.19 5.62
N TYR A 163 0.44 -28.01 6.14
CA TYR A 163 -0.43 -27.06 5.45
C TYR A 163 -0.02 -25.62 5.75
N PRO A 164 1.17 -25.18 5.31
CA PRO A 164 1.50 -23.76 5.39
C PRO A 164 0.63 -22.91 4.47
N VAL A 165 0.29 -21.69 4.94
CA VAL A 165 -0.41 -20.65 4.20
C VAL A 165 0.51 -19.44 4.04
N LEU A 166 0.74 -19.01 2.81
CA LEU A 166 1.53 -17.85 2.49
C LEU A 166 0.62 -16.63 2.28
N ILE A 167 0.84 -15.59 3.08
CA ILE A 167 0.08 -14.33 3.08
C ILE A 167 1.01 -13.21 2.60
N ALA A 168 0.56 -12.39 1.66
CA ALA A 168 1.28 -11.19 1.24
C ALA A 168 0.33 -9.98 1.15
N ALA A 169 0.85 -8.78 0.87
CA ALA A 169 0.03 -7.58 0.72
C ALA A 169 -1.10 -7.72 -0.32
N SER A 170 -0.98 -8.66 -1.26
CA SER A 170 -2.02 -9.00 -2.22
C SER A 170 -1.91 -10.44 -2.68
N LEU A 171 -3.02 -11.05 -3.10
CA LEU A 171 -3.04 -12.39 -3.70
C LEU A 171 -2.09 -12.48 -4.92
N LYS A 172 -1.97 -11.40 -5.71
CA LYS A 172 -1.03 -11.36 -6.85
C LYS A 172 0.43 -11.47 -6.39
N ALA A 173 0.80 -10.86 -5.27
CA ALA A 173 2.14 -10.96 -4.69
C ALA A 173 2.39 -12.40 -4.17
N ALA A 174 1.47 -12.96 -3.41
CA ALA A 174 1.56 -14.34 -2.90
C ALA A 174 1.67 -15.37 -4.04
N LYS A 175 0.86 -15.24 -5.10
CA LYS A 175 0.95 -16.10 -6.30
C LYS A 175 2.29 -15.99 -7.02
N LYS A 176 2.98 -14.83 -6.96
CA LYS A 176 4.32 -14.68 -7.55
C LYS A 176 5.34 -15.53 -6.79
N ILE A 177 5.28 -15.56 -5.47
CA ILE A 177 6.15 -16.40 -4.63
C ILE A 177 5.87 -17.89 -4.91
N LEU A 178 4.59 -18.30 -4.89
CA LEU A 178 4.21 -19.69 -5.25
C LEU A 178 4.71 -20.09 -6.63
N LYS A 179 4.69 -19.19 -7.62
CA LYS A 179 5.21 -19.44 -8.95
C LYS A 179 6.73 -19.74 -8.94
N THR A 180 7.49 -19.06 -8.06
CA THR A 180 8.92 -19.34 -7.87
C THR A 180 9.12 -20.72 -7.25
N ILE A 181 8.39 -21.03 -6.17
CA ILE A 181 8.41 -22.35 -5.51
C ILE A 181 8.12 -23.46 -6.54
N LYS A 182 7.06 -23.33 -7.33
CA LYS A 182 6.70 -24.29 -8.39
C LYS A 182 7.83 -24.47 -9.40
N LYS A 183 8.52 -23.39 -9.81
CA LYS A 183 9.66 -23.48 -10.74
C LYS A 183 10.80 -24.30 -10.14
N ILE A 184 11.11 -24.11 -8.85
CA ILE A 184 12.19 -24.87 -8.19
C ILE A 184 11.82 -26.35 -8.09
N LEU A 185 10.61 -26.68 -7.64
CA LEU A 185 10.13 -28.08 -7.54
C LEU A 185 10.17 -28.80 -8.91
N ILE A 186 9.93 -28.08 -10.01
CA ILE A 186 10.00 -28.66 -11.35
C ILE A 186 11.45 -28.79 -11.84
N ARG A 187 12.31 -27.77 -11.59
CA ARG A 187 13.59 -27.61 -12.28
C ARG A 187 14.80 -28.13 -11.52
N SER A 188 14.78 -28.16 -10.18
CA SER A 188 15.93 -28.61 -9.40
C SER A 188 16.17 -30.11 -9.62
N ASN A 189 17.34 -30.43 -10.22
CA ASN A 189 17.76 -31.82 -10.43
C ASN A 189 18.12 -32.48 -9.09
N GLU A 190 18.60 -31.73 -8.14
CA GLU A 190 18.95 -32.14 -6.79
C GLU A 190 17.69 -32.59 -6.02
N ILE A 191 16.60 -31.83 -6.12
CA ILE A 191 15.30 -32.22 -5.55
C ILE A 191 14.77 -33.47 -6.25
N ALA A 192 14.88 -33.55 -7.57
CA ALA A 192 14.42 -34.76 -8.28
C ALA A 192 15.23 -36.01 -7.92
N ALA A 193 16.53 -35.86 -7.65
CA ALA A 193 17.41 -36.99 -7.30
C ALA A 193 17.15 -37.50 -5.86
N ASP A 194 16.78 -36.60 -4.93
CA ASP A 194 16.67 -36.93 -3.52
C ASP A 194 15.23 -37.00 -2.99
N PHE A 195 14.27 -36.38 -3.72
CA PHE A 195 12.83 -36.44 -3.46
C PHE A 195 12.04 -36.96 -4.66
N PRO A 196 12.41 -38.16 -5.21
CA PRO A 196 11.79 -38.67 -6.45
C PRO A 196 10.28 -38.86 -6.32
N ALA A 197 9.80 -39.26 -5.14
CA ALA A 197 8.36 -39.44 -4.85
C ALA A 197 7.54 -38.14 -4.95
N ILE A 198 8.19 -36.99 -4.89
CA ILE A 198 7.53 -35.68 -4.99
C ILE A 198 7.82 -35.03 -6.36
N ALA A 199 9.10 -34.98 -6.74
CA ALA A 199 9.51 -34.22 -7.92
C ALA A 199 9.13 -34.89 -9.25
N LEU A 200 9.14 -36.22 -9.33
CA LEU A 200 8.84 -36.90 -10.60
C LEU A 200 7.34 -36.80 -10.96
N PRO A 201 6.39 -36.99 -10.05
CA PRO A 201 4.98 -36.72 -10.35
C PRO A 201 4.73 -35.29 -10.82
N ILE A 202 5.37 -34.28 -10.15
CA ILE A 202 5.28 -32.87 -10.55
C ILE A 202 5.83 -32.67 -11.97
N ARG A 203 6.99 -33.24 -12.29
CA ARG A 203 7.61 -33.15 -13.62
C ARG A 203 6.76 -33.83 -14.69
N ALA A 204 6.12 -34.97 -14.38
CA ALA A 204 5.26 -35.71 -15.29
C ALA A 204 4.02 -34.88 -15.74
N LEU A 205 3.60 -33.88 -14.95
CA LEU A 205 2.56 -32.95 -15.38
C LEU A 205 2.97 -32.17 -16.67
N GLY A 206 4.26 -31.97 -16.90
CA GLY A 206 4.77 -31.24 -18.07
C GLY A 206 4.26 -29.79 -18.12
N GLY A 207 3.97 -29.18 -16.97
CA GLY A 207 3.41 -27.84 -16.85
C GLY A 207 1.90 -27.72 -17.09
N ILE A 208 1.20 -28.84 -17.32
CA ILE A 208 -0.25 -28.91 -17.59
C ILE A 208 -0.97 -29.37 -16.32
N SER A 209 -1.61 -28.44 -15.59
CA SER A 209 -2.28 -28.70 -14.30
C SER A 209 -3.43 -29.71 -14.43
N GLN A 210 -4.12 -29.77 -15.57
CA GLN A 210 -5.23 -30.71 -15.80
C GLN A 210 -4.78 -32.17 -15.78
N ARG A 211 -3.49 -32.47 -16.00
CA ARG A 211 -2.95 -33.84 -15.91
C ARG A 211 -2.89 -34.37 -14.47
N ALA A 212 -2.96 -33.50 -13.49
CA ALA A 212 -2.95 -33.84 -12.08
C ALA A 212 -4.09 -34.80 -11.71
N ALA A 213 -5.31 -34.52 -12.14
CA ALA A 213 -6.51 -35.28 -11.78
C ALA A 213 -6.51 -36.74 -12.28
N ALA A 214 -5.71 -37.05 -13.31
CA ALA A 214 -5.68 -38.41 -13.90
C ALA A 214 -4.38 -39.17 -13.55
N GLN A 215 -3.45 -38.56 -12.83
CA GLN A 215 -2.16 -39.17 -12.52
C GLN A 215 -2.30 -40.26 -11.47
N THR A 216 -1.71 -41.43 -11.75
CA THR A 216 -1.71 -42.58 -10.87
C THR A 216 -0.31 -43.11 -10.60
N PHE A 217 -0.13 -43.78 -9.44
CA PHE A 217 1.06 -44.50 -9.06
C PHE A 217 0.64 -45.85 -8.45
N MET A 218 1.13 -46.96 -8.97
CA MET A 218 0.74 -48.32 -8.60
C MET A 218 -0.79 -48.51 -8.65
N GLY A 219 -1.44 -47.86 -9.65
CA GLY A 219 -2.89 -47.87 -9.84
C GLY A 219 -3.70 -47.02 -8.86
N GLN A 220 -3.05 -46.30 -7.95
CA GLN A 220 -3.72 -45.38 -7.02
C GLN A 220 -3.58 -43.93 -7.48
N PRO A 221 -4.61 -43.06 -7.28
CA PRO A 221 -4.48 -41.62 -7.54
C PRO A 221 -3.34 -41.01 -6.74
N THR A 222 -2.62 -40.06 -7.35
CA THR A 222 -1.54 -39.34 -6.64
C THR A 222 -2.04 -38.17 -5.81
N ASP A 223 -3.32 -37.82 -5.93
CA ASP A 223 -3.97 -36.68 -5.25
C ASP A 223 -3.20 -35.35 -5.39
N ILE A 224 -2.37 -35.23 -6.44
CA ILE A 224 -1.61 -34.02 -6.69
C ILE A 224 -2.53 -32.90 -7.19
N GLU A 225 -2.42 -31.71 -6.61
CA GLU A 225 -3.04 -30.50 -7.14
C GLU A 225 -1.97 -29.48 -7.53
N TRP A 226 -2.15 -28.84 -8.67
CA TRP A 226 -1.17 -27.89 -9.21
C TRP A 226 -1.82 -26.58 -9.63
N GLY A 227 -2.62 -26.01 -8.71
CA GLY A 227 -3.39 -24.78 -8.91
C GLY A 227 -2.54 -23.51 -8.98
N SER A 228 -3.19 -22.38 -9.24
CA SER A 228 -2.54 -21.05 -9.33
C SER A 228 -2.31 -20.39 -7.97
N ASP A 229 -3.07 -20.76 -6.97
CA ASP A 229 -3.13 -20.20 -5.62
C ASP A 229 -2.93 -21.24 -4.52
N GLN A 230 -3.02 -22.51 -4.89
CA GLN A 230 -2.76 -23.64 -4.01
C GLN A 230 -2.09 -24.75 -4.79
N ILE A 231 -1.23 -25.50 -4.11
CA ILE A 231 -0.69 -26.76 -4.57
C ILE A 231 -0.79 -27.81 -3.46
N THR A 232 -1.05 -29.08 -3.87
CA THR A 232 -0.96 -30.25 -3.00
C THR A 232 0.14 -31.14 -3.60
N LEU A 233 1.15 -31.48 -2.80
CA LEU A 233 2.21 -32.38 -3.22
C LEU A 233 1.63 -33.80 -3.39
N PRO A 234 2.19 -34.62 -4.33
CA PRO A 234 1.67 -35.94 -4.61
C PRO A 234 1.70 -36.84 -3.37
N THR A 235 0.68 -37.67 -3.20
CA THR A 235 0.57 -38.67 -2.13
C THR A 235 0.92 -40.03 -2.73
N LEU A 236 2.18 -40.42 -2.63
CA LEU A 236 2.62 -41.75 -3.08
C LEU A 236 2.82 -42.68 -1.87
N ARG A 237 2.35 -43.92 -2.05
CA ARG A 237 2.42 -44.97 -1.00
C ARG A 237 3.11 -46.21 -1.53
N ASP A 238 3.78 -46.92 -0.64
CA ASP A 238 4.29 -48.27 -0.89
C ASP A 238 3.17 -49.32 -0.90
N ALA A 239 3.52 -50.59 -1.18
CA ALA A 239 2.56 -51.70 -1.19
C ALA A 239 1.91 -51.93 0.20
N ASN A 240 2.52 -51.43 1.29
CA ASN A 240 2.01 -51.52 2.65
C ASN A 240 1.15 -50.31 3.06
N GLY A 241 0.98 -49.34 2.17
CA GLY A 241 0.21 -48.14 2.42
C GLY A 241 1.00 -46.99 3.10
N ASN A 242 2.30 -47.15 3.35
CA ASN A 242 3.14 -46.12 3.96
C ASN A 242 3.51 -45.05 2.92
N LEU A 243 3.58 -43.79 3.35
CA LEU A 243 4.04 -42.69 2.49
C LEU A 243 5.50 -42.91 2.07
N LEU A 244 5.79 -42.77 0.78
CA LEU A 244 7.15 -42.94 0.25
C LEU A 244 8.09 -41.78 0.61
N ASP A 245 7.53 -40.61 0.95
CA ASP A 245 8.27 -39.46 1.49
C ASP A 245 7.43 -38.68 2.47
N ARG A 246 8.06 -37.98 3.41
CA ARG A 246 7.37 -37.23 4.48
C ARG A 246 6.57 -36.04 3.95
N GLY A 247 7.03 -35.45 2.84
CA GLY A 247 6.34 -34.33 2.17
C GLY A 247 5.12 -34.76 1.33
N CYS A 248 4.87 -36.07 1.13
CA CYS A 248 3.73 -36.53 0.38
C CYS A 248 2.41 -36.01 0.97
N GLY A 249 1.55 -35.40 0.12
CA GLY A 249 0.27 -34.84 0.51
C GLY A 249 0.33 -33.51 1.31
N ALA A 250 1.49 -32.86 1.40
CA ALA A 250 1.61 -31.54 1.99
C ALA A 250 1.00 -30.48 1.05
N ILE A 251 0.33 -29.47 1.66
CA ILE A 251 -0.42 -28.42 0.97
C ILE A 251 0.28 -27.08 1.17
N LEU A 252 0.33 -26.24 0.14
CA LEU A 252 0.71 -24.84 0.26
C LEU A 252 -0.36 -23.99 -0.40
N ALA A 253 -1.07 -23.19 0.38
CA ALA A 253 -2.03 -22.22 -0.11
C ALA A 253 -1.49 -20.79 -0.04
N THR A 254 -2.02 -19.92 -0.88
CA THR A 254 -1.64 -18.50 -0.91
C THR A 254 -2.86 -17.60 -0.83
N THR A 255 -2.72 -16.49 -0.12
CA THR A 255 -3.77 -15.47 -0.02
C THR A 255 -3.17 -14.07 0.06
N GLY A 256 -4.00 -13.05 -0.16
CA GLY A 256 -3.65 -11.66 0.15
C GLY A 256 -4.22 -11.25 1.51
N LYS A 257 -3.75 -10.13 2.05
CA LYS A 257 -4.36 -9.53 3.24
C LYS A 257 -5.88 -9.38 3.05
N GLY A 258 -6.65 -9.78 4.06
CA GLY A 258 -8.12 -9.75 4.01
C GLY A 258 -8.75 -10.79 3.08
N GLY A 259 -7.97 -11.71 2.51
CA GLY A 259 -8.51 -12.80 1.68
C GLY A 259 -9.26 -13.83 2.52
N ALA A 260 -10.30 -14.45 1.93
CA ALA A 260 -11.08 -15.49 2.59
C ALA A 260 -10.22 -16.74 2.81
N ILE A 261 -9.84 -16.99 4.07
CA ILE A 261 -9.11 -18.18 4.48
C ILE A 261 -9.99 -19.04 5.41
N ARG A 262 -11.10 -18.46 5.94
CA ARG A 262 -11.97 -19.15 6.89
C ARG A 262 -12.55 -20.42 6.26
N GLY A 263 -12.45 -21.54 6.98
CA GLY A 263 -13.01 -22.82 6.54
C GLY A 263 -12.09 -23.68 5.67
N SER A 264 -10.82 -23.31 5.54
CA SER A 264 -9.82 -24.13 4.86
C SER A 264 -9.62 -25.45 5.61
N ASN A 265 -10.37 -26.47 5.22
CA ASN A 265 -10.20 -27.85 5.65
C ASN A 265 -10.14 -28.70 4.39
N GLU A 266 -8.95 -29.12 4.02
CA GLU A 266 -8.77 -29.98 2.85
C GLU A 266 -8.38 -31.38 3.26
N SER A 267 -9.19 -32.34 2.87
CA SER A 267 -8.97 -33.77 3.19
C SER A 267 -8.72 -34.00 4.69
N GLY A 268 -9.39 -33.24 5.59
CA GLY A 268 -9.21 -33.31 7.02
C GLY A 268 -7.97 -32.56 7.56
N GLN A 269 -7.18 -31.92 6.71
CA GLN A 269 -6.03 -31.12 7.13
C GLN A 269 -6.43 -29.64 7.30
N ARG A 270 -6.00 -29.02 8.38
CA ARG A 270 -6.11 -27.58 8.62
C ARG A 270 -4.75 -26.91 8.48
N PRO A 271 -4.70 -25.64 8.15
CA PRO A 271 -3.46 -24.88 8.20
C PRO A 271 -2.76 -25.00 9.53
N ASP A 272 -1.45 -25.19 9.51
CA ASP A 272 -0.59 -25.43 10.67
C ASP A 272 0.58 -24.45 10.78
N PHE A 273 0.77 -23.60 9.76
CA PHE A 273 1.83 -22.61 9.72
C PHE A 273 1.48 -21.42 8.83
N LEU A 274 1.84 -20.22 9.24
CA LEU A 274 1.72 -19.02 8.42
C LEU A 274 3.08 -18.48 8.02
N LEU A 275 3.26 -18.22 6.74
CA LEU A 275 4.34 -17.40 6.18
C LEU A 275 3.75 -16.08 5.74
N ILE A 276 4.16 -14.97 6.36
CA ILE A 276 3.58 -13.65 6.12
C ILE A 276 4.67 -12.73 5.57
N ASP A 277 4.61 -12.38 4.27
CA ASP A 277 5.59 -11.54 3.57
C ASP A 277 5.02 -10.14 3.30
N ASP A 278 5.60 -9.14 3.96
CA ASP A 278 5.28 -7.71 3.82
C ASP A 278 3.75 -7.49 3.62
N PRO A 279 2.89 -7.75 4.64
CA PRO A 279 1.43 -7.76 4.48
C PRO A 279 0.83 -6.37 4.25
N GLN A 280 1.64 -5.31 4.27
CA GLN A 280 1.26 -3.93 4.05
C GLN A 280 1.94 -3.33 2.82
N THR A 281 1.27 -2.42 2.12
CA THR A 281 1.87 -1.52 1.14
C THR A 281 2.18 -0.15 1.78
N LYS A 282 2.97 0.71 1.10
CA LYS A 282 3.19 2.10 1.56
C LYS A 282 1.89 2.86 1.80
N LYS A 283 0.87 2.64 0.97
CA LYS A 283 -0.45 3.26 1.15
C LYS A 283 -1.20 2.74 2.37
N ASP A 284 -1.12 1.44 2.62
CA ASP A 284 -1.73 0.83 3.80
C ASP A 284 -1.13 1.35 5.10
N ALA A 285 0.21 1.46 5.14
CA ALA A 285 0.95 1.96 6.29
C ALA A 285 0.60 3.42 6.66
N GLN A 286 0.00 4.17 5.74
CA GLN A 286 -0.45 5.55 5.96
C GLN A 286 -1.86 5.65 6.57
N SER A 287 -2.60 4.54 6.64
CA SER A 287 -3.97 4.52 7.15
C SER A 287 -4.07 3.70 8.43
N PRO A 288 -4.31 4.33 9.60
CA PRO A 288 -4.48 3.61 10.88
C PRO A 288 -5.54 2.53 10.81
N LYS A 289 -6.67 2.83 10.14
CA LYS A 289 -7.76 1.86 9.99
C LYS A 289 -7.33 0.64 9.18
N ILE A 290 -6.64 0.83 8.06
CA ILE A 290 -6.17 -0.30 7.23
C ILE A 290 -5.12 -1.12 8.00
N VAL A 291 -4.26 -0.44 8.78
CA VAL A 291 -3.30 -1.12 9.67
C VAL A 291 -4.04 -1.96 10.70
N GLU A 292 -5.06 -1.42 11.36
CA GLU A 292 -5.91 -2.14 12.32
C GLU A 292 -6.61 -3.33 11.66
N ASP A 293 -7.21 -3.14 10.48
CA ASP A 293 -7.87 -4.20 9.70
C ASP A 293 -6.88 -5.35 9.34
N ILE A 294 -5.62 -5.02 9.00
CA ILE A 294 -4.58 -6.03 8.71
C ILE A 294 -4.19 -6.77 10.00
N ILE A 295 -4.01 -6.06 11.10
CA ILE A 295 -3.70 -6.66 12.41
C ILE A 295 -4.82 -7.59 12.87
N GLU A 296 -6.07 -7.14 12.76
CA GLU A 296 -7.24 -7.95 13.08
C GLU A 296 -7.31 -9.20 12.20
N TYR A 297 -7.09 -9.05 10.89
CA TYR A 297 -7.03 -10.17 9.96
C TYR A 297 -5.95 -11.20 10.35
N ILE A 298 -4.74 -10.75 10.71
CA ILE A 298 -3.66 -11.66 11.15
C ILE A 298 -4.06 -12.39 12.42
N HIS A 299 -4.58 -11.67 13.44
CA HIS A 299 -4.84 -12.26 14.76
C HIS A 299 -6.14 -13.05 14.84
N SER A 300 -7.21 -12.56 14.23
CA SER A 300 -8.54 -13.17 14.34
C SER A 300 -8.80 -14.21 13.25
N ASP A 301 -8.41 -13.93 12.00
CA ASP A 301 -8.72 -14.81 10.89
C ASP A 301 -7.59 -15.78 10.59
N ALA A 302 -6.36 -15.30 10.41
CA ALA A 302 -5.25 -16.15 9.98
C ALA A 302 -4.73 -17.06 11.10
N LEU A 303 -4.46 -16.54 12.29
CA LEU A 303 -4.03 -17.36 13.43
C LEU A 303 -5.13 -18.32 13.93
N GLY A 304 -6.40 -17.98 13.70
CA GLY A 304 -7.56 -18.82 14.01
C GLY A 304 -7.75 -20.04 13.11
N LEU A 305 -7.01 -20.19 12.01
CA LEU A 305 -7.17 -21.27 11.02
C LEU A 305 -6.88 -22.68 11.58
N ALA A 306 -5.97 -22.80 12.54
CA ALA A 306 -5.64 -24.08 13.18
C ALA A 306 -6.84 -24.70 13.92
N GLY A 307 -7.85 -23.89 14.29
CA GLY A 307 -8.99 -24.32 15.10
C GLY A 307 -8.66 -24.41 16.59
N HIS A 308 -9.64 -24.82 17.40
CA HIS A 308 -9.52 -24.77 18.86
C HIS A 308 -8.55 -25.80 19.47
N ASN A 309 -8.19 -26.83 18.73
CA ASN A 309 -7.38 -27.94 19.22
C ASN A 309 -5.90 -27.89 18.84
N ALA A 310 -5.49 -26.81 18.14
CA ALA A 310 -4.10 -26.64 17.68
C ALA A 310 -3.67 -25.18 17.79
N THR A 311 -2.39 -24.95 18.05
CA THR A 311 -1.80 -23.62 18.07
C THR A 311 -1.16 -23.32 16.72
N MET A 312 -1.60 -22.24 16.08
CA MET A 312 -0.98 -21.75 14.85
C MET A 312 0.41 -21.19 15.15
N SER A 313 1.37 -21.53 14.32
CA SER A 313 2.68 -20.90 14.32
C SER A 313 2.82 -19.99 13.11
N ALA A 314 3.54 -18.88 13.26
CA ALA A 314 3.70 -17.92 12.20
C ALA A 314 5.10 -17.33 12.16
N PHE A 315 5.61 -17.13 10.95
CA PHE A 315 6.80 -16.33 10.69
C PHE A 315 6.41 -15.12 9.83
N LEU A 316 6.51 -13.94 10.39
CA LEU A 316 6.22 -12.68 9.73
C LEU A 316 7.54 -11.97 9.35
N THR A 317 7.74 -11.68 8.07
CA THR A 317 8.77 -10.78 7.60
C THR A 317 8.16 -9.47 7.17
N ILE A 318 8.63 -8.36 7.70
CA ILE A 318 8.05 -7.05 7.37
C ILE A 318 9.12 -5.96 7.36
N THR A 319 8.97 -5.02 6.44
CA THR A 319 9.77 -3.80 6.41
C THR A 319 8.92 -2.65 6.95
N PRO A 320 9.35 -1.97 8.03
CA PRO A 320 8.68 -0.77 8.51
C PRO A 320 8.58 0.30 7.41
N GLN A 321 7.45 0.98 7.35
CA GLN A 321 7.19 2.02 6.35
C GLN A 321 6.88 3.37 7.01
N ASN A 322 6.23 3.33 8.18
CA ASN A 322 5.77 4.53 8.86
C ASN A 322 5.55 4.24 10.35
N PHE A 323 5.59 5.28 11.18
CA PHE A 323 5.16 5.16 12.58
C PHE A 323 3.68 4.70 12.66
N GLY A 324 3.39 3.76 13.54
CA GLY A 324 2.04 3.21 13.71
C GLY A 324 1.58 2.27 12.59
N ASP A 325 2.48 1.79 11.74
CA ASP A 325 2.20 0.78 10.73
C ASP A 325 2.09 -0.65 11.32
N VAL A 326 1.86 -1.66 10.47
CA VAL A 326 1.74 -3.05 10.91
C VAL A 326 3.01 -3.54 11.63
N ALA A 327 4.20 -3.15 11.13
CA ALA A 327 5.47 -3.55 11.76
C ALA A 327 5.59 -3.00 13.19
N THR A 328 5.30 -1.71 13.38
CA THR A 328 5.37 -1.06 14.70
C THR A 328 4.24 -1.51 15.63
N ALA A 329 3.08 -1.88 15.09
CA ALA A 329 1.96 -2.42 15.87
C ALA A 329 2.26 -3.84 16.37
N ILE A 330 2.79 -4.71 15.51
CA ILE A 330 3.23 -6.07 15.89
C ILE A 330 4.36 -6.01 16.92
N ALA A 331 5.31 -5.07 16.76
CA ALA A 331 6.43 -4.93 17.70
C ALA A 331 6.00 -4.61 19.15
N LYS A 332 4.78 -4.09 19.35
CA LYS A 332 4.21 -3.79 20.67
C LYS A 332 3.43 -4.95 21.27
N ARG A 333 3.26 -6.04 20.55
CA ARG A 333 2.44 -7.18 20.99
C ARG A 333 3.30 -8.25 21.66
N PRO A 334 3.03 -8.58 22.94
CA PRO A 334 3.88 -9.47 23.73
C PRO A 334 3.86 -10.93 23.25
N GLU A 335 2.83 -11.35 22.51
CA GLU A 335 2.72 -12.70 21.95
C GLU A 335 3.69 -12.96 20.79
N TRP A 336 4.25 -11.92 20.20
CA TRP A 336 5.23 -12.03 19.12
C TRP A 336 6.66 -11.89 19.65
N SER A 337 7.52 -12.83 19.29
CA SER A 337 8.98 -12.67 19.43
C SER A 337 9.46 -11.79 18.27
N VAL A 338 9.80 -10.53 18.58
CA VAL A 338 10.12 -9.53 17.57
C VAL A 338 11.62 -9.28 17.53
N LYS A 339 12.19 -9.33 16.33
CA LYS A 339 13.56 -8.86 16.07
C LYS A 339 13.57 -7.70 15.12
N VAL A 340 14.41 -6.70 15.41
CA VAL A 340 14.63 -5.53 14.58
C VAL A 340 16.04 -5.57 14.07
N GLN A 341 16.21 -5.63 12.75
CA GLN A 341 17.51 -5.80 12.11
C GLN A 341 17.76 -4.70 11.08
N PRO A 342 18.30 -3.52 11.50
CA PRO A 342 18.66 -2.43 10.60
C PRO A 342 19.79 -2.88 9.68
N PHE A 343 19.80 -2.40 8.44
CA PHE A 343 20.89 -2.69 7.52
C PHE A 343 22.22 -2.03 7.94
N ILE A 344 22.14 -0.84 8.50
CA ILE A 344 23.29 -0.16 9.14
C ILE A 344 23.17 -0.40 10.64
N LYS A 345 24.10 -1.17 11.19
CA LYS A 345 24.18 -1.48 12.63
C LYS A 345 24.82 -0.38 13.45
N GLN A 346 25.74 0.34 12.84
CA GLN A 346 26.52 1.41 13.50
C GLN A 346 26.84 2.49 12.47
N THR A 347 26.59 3.73 12.83
CA THR A 347 27.00 4.92 12.07
C THR A 347 28.34 5.48 12.58
N CYS A 348 28.99 6.35 11.81
CA CYS A 348 30.17 7.06 12.22
C CYS A 348 29.84 8.39 12.96
N PRO A 349 30.77 9.00 13.67
CA PRO A 349 30.63 10.34 14.19
C PRO A 349 30.27 11.34 13.08
N ASN A 350 29.43 12.31 13.40
CA ASN A 350 28.92 13.30 12.44
C ASN A 350 28.22 12.72 11.20
N TRP A 351 27.61 11.52 11.31
CA TRP A 351 26.92 10.82 10.21
C TRP A 351 25.97 11.74 9.43
N GLU A 352 25.05 12.44 10.11
CA GLU A 352 24.05 13.29 9.43
C GLU A 352 24.69 14.44 8.65
N ARG A 353 25.76 15.06 9.16
CA ARG A 353 26.50 16.10 8.45
C ARG A 353 27.19 15.55 7.21
N LEU A 354 27.87 14.41 7.33
CA LEU A 354 28.55 13.77 6.20
C LEU A 354 27.56 13.29 5.12
N VAL A 355 26.42 12.77 5.55
CA VAL A 355 25.31 12.41 4.65
C VAL A 355 24.77 13.64 3.91
N ALA A 356 24.57 14.77 4.60
CA ALA A 356 24.10 16.00 3.97
C ALA A 356 25.08 16.52 2.92
N GLU A 357 26.38 16.54 3.25
CA GLU A 357 27.45 16.93 2.31
C GLU A 357 27.50 16.01 1.08
N PHE A 358 27.35 14.69 1.27
CA PHE A 358 27.27 13.74 0.16
C PHE A 358 26.04 13.98 -0.70
N CYS A 359 24.87 14.15 -0.09
CA CYS A 359 23.61 14.40 -0.80
C CYS A 359 23.67 15.68 -1.64
N GLU A 360 24.38 16.73 -1.16
CA GLU A 360 24.62 17.94 -1.95
C GLU A 360 25.36 17.61 -3.25
N LYS A 361 26.46 16.85 -3.18
CA LYS A 361 27.24 16.42 -4.35
C LYS A 361 26.44 15.49 -5.27
N TYR A 362 25.62 14.63 -4.71
CA TYR A 362 24.71 13.77 -5.48
C TYR A 362 23.67 14.59 -6.25
N ASN A 363 23.14 15.65 -5.64
CA ASN A 363 22.19 16.55 -6.30
C ASN A 363 22.87 17.43 -7.36
N GLU A 364 24.12 17.84 -7.16
CA GLU A 364 24.92 18.50 -8.19
C GLU A 364 25.11 17.60 -9.41
N ASP A 365 25.42 16.31 -9.23
CA ASP A 365 25.50 15.32 -10.32
C ASP A 365 24.16 15.20 -11.06
N ALA A 366 23.04 15.17 -10.34
CA ALA A 366 21.72 15.10 -10.91
C ALA A 366 21.39 16.36 -11.73
N ALA A 367 21.70 17.56 -11.22
CA ALA A 367 21.49 18.83 -11.88
C ALA A 367 22.29 18.96 -13.19
N HIS A 368 23.44 18.31 -13.27
CA HIS A 368 24.28 18.27 -14.48
C HIS A 368 24.02 17.04 -15.36
N HIS A 369 22.99 16.25 -15.10
CA HIS A 369 22.67 14.99 -15.80
C HIS A 369 23.87 14.00 -15.81
N ASP A 370 24.73 14.04 -14.79
CA ASP A 370 25.84 13.11 -14.64
C ASP A 370 25.34 11.79 -14.01
N PHE A 371 24.98 10.85 -14.85
CA PHE A 371 24.52 9.52 -14.43
C PHE A 371 25.65 8.64 -13.86
N SER A 372 26.94 8.98 -14.11
CA SER A 372 28.08 8.29 -13.52
C SER A 372 28.35 8.68 -12.07
N ARG A 373 27.67 9.75 -11.58
CA ARG A 373 27.81 10.24 -10.21
C ARG A 373 29.26 10.60 -9.86
N SER A 374 29.97 11.23 -10.78
CA SER A 374 31.41 11.45 -10.67
C SER A 374 31.81 12.34 -9.49
N ARG A 375 31.04 13.41 -9.19
CA ARG A 375 31.31 14.33 -8.09
C ARG A 375 31.05 13.69 -6.72
N SER A 376 29.87 13.08 -6.55
CA SER A 376 29.51 12.41 -5.31
C SER A 376 30.43 11.23 -5.03
N ARG A 377 30.80 10.46 -6.07
CA ARG A 377 31.78 9.38 -5.96
C ARG A 377 33.16 9.87 -5.57
N ALA A 378 33.65 10.93 -6.21
CA ALA A 378 34.95 11.54 -5.88
C ALA A 378 34.98 12.10 -4.45
N TRP A 379 33.87 12.76 -4.03
CA TRP A 379 33.74 13.25 -2.66
C TRP A 379 33.77 12.09 -1.65
N TYR A 380 33.07 10.99 -1.94
CA TYR A 380 33.08 9.80 -1.07
C TYR A 380 34.50 9.22 -0.94
N ILE A 381 35.23 9.05 -2.05
CA ILE A 381 36.60 8.52 -2.05
C ILE A 381 37.50 9.39 -1.19
N ALA A 382 37.40 10.72 -1.31
CA ALA A 382 38.22 11.69 -0.51
C ALA A 382 37.88 11.70 0.98
N ASN A 383 36.67 11.29 1.36
CA ASN A 383 36.20 11.29 2.76
C ASN A 383 35.99 9.86 3.32
N ARG A 384 36.42 8.82 2.62
CA ARG A 384 36.16 7.42 2.96
C ARG A 384 36.57 7.04 4.37
N GLU A 385 37.69 7.54 4.84
CA GLU A 385 38.23 7.27 6.19
C GLU A 385 37.28 7.75 7.30
N LYS A 386 36.50 8.81 7.06
CA LYS A 386 35.52 9.32 8.04
C LYS A 386 34.36 8.35 8.26
N PHE A 387 34.15 7.40 7.35
CA PHE A 387 33.11 6.37 7.42
C PHE A 387 33.64 5.01 7.92
N ALA A 388 34.90 4.93 8.39
CA ALA A 388 35.51 3.66 8.79
C ALA A 388 34.77 2.92 9.92
N GLU A 389 34.05 3.64 10.76
CA GLU A 389 33.28 3.06 11.88
C GLU A 389 31.90 2.55 11.45
N VAL A 390 31.45 2.80 10.21
CA VAL A 390 30.15 2.35 9.72
C VAL A 390 30.15 0.84 9.57
N LYS A 391 29.21 0.19 10.26
CA LYS A 391 29.01 -1.26 10.18
C LYS A 391 27.66 -1.58 9.56
N THR A 392 27.68 -2.38 8.52
CA THR A 392 26.50 -2.86 7.81
C THR A 392 26.30 -4.36 8.02
N ILE A 393 25.10 -4.82 7.75
CA ILE A 393 24.75 -6.25 7.83
C ILE A 393 25.53 -7.08 6.81
N ASP A 394 25.61 -6.60 5.59
CA ASP A 394 26.26 -7.30 4.47
C ASP A 394 27.24 -6.35 3.76
N PRO A 395 28.56 -6.46 4.08
CA PRO A 395 29.56 -5.58 3.50
C PRO A 395 29.78 -5.77 2.00
N LYS A 396 29.23 -6.83 1.40
CA LYS A 396 29.34 -7.13 -0.03
C LYS A 396 28.10 -6.77 -0.82
N GLN A 397 27.08 -6.19 -0.21
CA GLN A 397 25.85 -5.80 -0.89
C GLN A 397 25.96 -4.42 -1.52
N PHE A 398 26.67 -4.29 -2.62
CA PHE A 398 26.77 -3.07 -3.43
C PHE A 398 27.06 -3.45 -4.90
N ASP A 399 26.90 -2.51 -5.81
CA ASP A 399 27.22 -2.70 -7.23
C ASP A 399 28.72 -2.41 -7.46
N GLU A 400 29.54 -3.46 -7.53
CA GLU A 400 30.99 -3.35 -7.72
C GLU A 400 31.38 -2.57 -9.00
N SER A 401 30.49 -2.51 -9.99
CA SER A 401 30.75 -1.79 -11.24
C SER A 401 30.56 -0.28 -11.13
N ALA A 402 29.70 0.19 -10.22
CA ALA A 402 29.30 1.60 -10.09
C ALA A 402 29.71 2.21 -8.74
N GLU A 403 29.87 1.40 -7.69
CA GLU A 403 30.04 1.83 -6.32
C GLU A 403 31.40 1.40 -5.75
N VAL A 404 31.86 2.09 -4.72
CA VAL A 404 33.17 1.85 -4.11
C VAL A 404 33.11 0.73 -3.07
N ASP A 405 32.06 0.76 -2.24
CA ASP A 405 31.79 -0.20 -1.19
C ASP A 405 30.34 -0.05 -0.72
N VAL A 406 29.95 -0.86 0.28
CA VAL A 406 28.58 -0.88 0.82
C VAL A 406 28.18 0.46 1.47
N THR A 407 29.11 1.21 2.06
CA THR A 407 28.82 2.53 2.66
C THR A 407 28.48 3.54 1.57
N HIS A 408 29.23 3.55 0.47
CA HIS A 408 28.91 4.35 -0.70
C HIS A 408 27.52 3.98 -1.28
N HIS A 409 27.20 2.69 -1.35
CA HIS A 409 25.88 2.22 -1.73
C HIS A 409 24.78 2.77 -0.81
N MET A 410 24.98 2.74 0.51
CA MET A 410 24.01 3.27 1.48
C MET A 410 23.80 4.78 1.34
N LEU A 411 24.87 5.53 1.08
CA LEU A 411 24.80 6.97 0.82
C LEU A 411 24.02 7.27 -0.47
N ASN A 412 24.26 6.50 -1.55
CA ASN A 412 23.49 6.61 -2.79
C ASN A 412 22.02 6.30 -2.56
N LEU A 413 21.68 5.26 -1.78
CA LEU A 413 20.31 4.95 -1.40
C LEU A 413 19.68 6.09 -0.59
N ARG A 414 20.43 6.65 0.38
CA ARG A 414 19.96 7.77 1.20
C ARG A 414 19.62 9.00 0.36
N ALA A 415 20.51 9.36 -0.58
CA ALA A 415 20.29 10.46 -1.50
C ALA A 415 19.09 10.22 -2.45
N LYS A 416 18.91 8.97 -2.91
CA LYS A 416 17.82 8.58 -3.83
C LYS A 416 16.46 8.45 -3.14
N MET A 417 16.41 7.84 -1.95
CA MET A 417 15.16 7.53 -1.25
C MET A 417 14.67 8.69 -0.39
N GLY A 418 15.57 9.60 -0.01
CA GLY A 418 15.32 10.61 1.01
C GLY A 418 15.41 10.05 2.43
N GLU A 419 15.51 10.96 3.38
CA GLU A 419 15.76 10.65 4.80
C GLU A 419 14.74 9.70 5.42
N ARG A 420 13.48 10.04 5.31
CA ARG A 420 12.40 9.29 5.94
C ARG A 420 12.32 7.85 5.45
N SER A 421 12.33 7.63 4.12
CA SER A 421 12.28 6.28 3.56
C SER A 421 13.53 5.48 3.91
N PHE A 422 14.70 6.13 3.93
CA PHE A 422 15.95 5.49 4.31
C PHE A 422 15.93 5.08 5.80
N ASN A 423 15.49 5.98 6.68
CA ASN A 423 15.39 5.67 8.11
C ASN A 423 14.39 4.54 8.36
N ALA A 424 13.23 4.53 7.70
CA ALA A 424 12.25 3.47 7.84
C ALA A 424 12.73 2.13 7.26
N GLU A 425 13.21 2.11 6.01
CA GLU A 425 13.46 0.88 5.26
C GLU A 425 14.88 0.29 5.46
N ILE A 426 15.85 1.11 5.87
CA ILE A 426 17.26 0.72 6.03
C ILE A 426 17.70 0.76 7.50
N MET A 427 17.38 1.86 8.20
CA MET A 427 17.75 2.03 9.61
C MET A 427 16.75 1.40 10.57
N MET A 428 15.58 0.98 10.08
CA MET A 428 14.46 0.50 10.90
C MET A 428 13.99 1.52 11.96
N ASP A 429 14.33 2.79 11.76
CA ASP A 429 13.92 3.89 12.64
C ASP A 429 12.66 4.54 12.06
N VAL A 430 11.54 4.17 12.62
CA VAL A 430 10.23 4.77 12.40
C VAL A 430 9.80 5.60 13.61
N SER A 431 10.77 6.17 14.32
CA SER A 431 10.47 6.98 15.48
C SER A 431 9.56 8.15 15.12
N ASP A 432 8.74 8.53 16.09
CA ASP A 432 7.74 9.60 15.99
C ASP A 432 8.34 10.97 15.61
N LYS A 433 9.67 11.10 15.79
CA LYS A 433 10.43 12.31 15.49
C LYS A 433 10.37 12.75 14.03
N SER A 434 10.11 11.84 13.09
CA SER A 434 10.00 12.15 11.66
C SER A 434 8.60 12.50 11.18
N ALA A 435 7.57 12.26 11.99
CA ALA A 435 6.17 12.49 11.61
C ALA A 435 5.61 13.79 12.18
N SER A 436 6.16 14.32 13.28
CA SER A 436 5.77 15.61 13.83
C SER A 436 6.72 16.69 13.29
N ILE A 437 6.16 17.78 12.78
CA ILE A 437 6.91 19.02 12.67
C ILE A 437 7.26 19.38 14.11
N GLU A 438 8.51 19.29 14.48
CA GLU A 438 8.97 19.71 15.82
C GLU A 438 8.94 21.24 15.92
N ILE A 439 7.71 21.74 16.05
CA ILE A 439 7.47 23.16 16.24
C ILE A 439 7.48 23.48 17.74
N ASN A 440 8.30 24.45 18.12
CA ASN A 440 8.28 24.95 19.48
C ASN A 440 8.25 26.49 19.49
N PRO A 441 7.75 27.13 20.58
CA PRO A 441 7.62 28.57 20.65
C PRO A 441 8.93 29.34 20.43
N ASP A 442 10.06 28.83 20.92
CA ASP A 442 11.35 29.52 20.79
C ASP A 442 11.81 29.58 19.33
N LYS A 443 11.68 28.46 18.58
CA LYS A 443 12.00 28.43 17.14
C LYS A 443 11.09 29.35 16.34
N VAL A 444 9.78 29.38 16.66
CA VAL A 444 8.83 30.27 15.99
C VAL A 444 9.16 31.73 16.28
N ALA A 445 9.39 32.08 17.54
CA ALA A 445 9.74 33.45 17.94
C ALA A 445 11.07 33.92 17.32
N ALA A 446 12.02 33.00 17.12
CA ALA A 446 13.32 33.29 16.51
C ALA A 446 13.29 33.41 14.98
N ALA A 447 12.15 33.13 14.31
CA ALA A 447 12.02 33.21 12.84
C ALA A 447 11.92 34.68 12.34
N LEU A 448 12.81 35.53 12.77
CA LEU A 448 12.80 36.97 12.51
C LEU A 448 13.40 37.34 11.13
N ASN A 449 12.87 38.38 10.52
CA ASN A 449 13.34 38.89 9.22
C ASN A 449 14.03 40.26 9.28
N GLY A 450 14.11 40.88 10.45
CA GLY A 450 14.76 42.16 10.66
C GLY A 450 13.98 43.39 10.14
N THR A 451 12.80 43.23 9.55
CA THR A 451 12.02 44.37 9.06
C THR A 451 11.16 45.00 10.18
N GLN A 452 10.89 46.26 10.05
CA GLN A 452 9.97 46.94 11.00
C GLN A 452 8.52 46.44 10.81
N ARG A 453 7.74 46.54 11.87
CA ARG A 453 6.30 46.24 11.82
C ARG A 453 5.60 47.08 10.75
N LEU A 454 4.71 46.46 9.97
CA LEU A 454 3.99 47.06 8.82
C LEU A 454 4.89 47.37 7.60
N VAL A 455 6.13 46.93 7.59
CA VAL A 455 7.02 46.98 6.41
C VAL A 455 7.13 45.59 5.79
N LEU A 456 6.97 45.49 4.49
CA LEU A 456 7.06 44.25 3.77
C LEU A 456 8.51 43.70 3.78
N PRO A 457 8.71 42.43 4.13
CA PRO A 457 10.03 41.80 4.01
C PRO A 457 10.46 41.65 2.55
N PRO A 458 11.78 41.56 2.30
CA PRO A 458 12.32 41.38 0.95
C PRO A 458 11.69 40.20 0.24
N GLY A 459 11.39 40.36 -1.06
CA GLY A 459 10.80 39.32 -1.89
C GLY A 459 9.28 39.17 -1.78
N THR A 460 8.61 40.07 -1.04
CA THR A 460 7.15 40.12 -0.95
C THR A 460 6.58 41.40 -1.54
N ASP A 461 5.39 41.34 -2.13
CA ASP A 461 4.74 42.42 -2.85
C ASP A 461 3.23 42.53 -2.62
N ARG A 462 2.62 41.63 -1.90
CA ARG A 462 1.17 41.52 -1.64
C ARG A 462 0.89 41.31 -0.16
N VAL A 463 -0.22 41.88 0.31
CA VAL A 463 -0.64 41.76 1.70
C VAL A 463 -2.00 41.13 1.79
N VAL A 464 -2.13 40.09 2.59
CA VAL A 464 -3.40 39.42 2.89
C VAL A 464 -3.60 39.41 4.39
N GLY A 465 -4.81 39.72 4.84
CA GLY A 465 -5.18 39.66 6.25
C GLY A 465 -6.26 38.64 6.53
N PHE A 466 -6.25 38.14 7.75
CA PHE A 466 -7.30 37.26 8.27
C PHE A 466 -7.67 37.62 9.68
N VAL A 467 -8.97 37.53 10.00
CA VAL A 467 -9.53 37.81 11.31
C VAL A 467 -10.29 36.59 11.79
N ASP A 468 -9.82 36.03 12.86
CA ASP A 468 -10.51 34.99 13.62
C ASP A 468 -11.58 35.59 14.52
N VAL A 469 -12.82 35.08 14.42
CA VAL A 469 -14.00 35.60 15.14
C VAL A 469 -14.44 34.61 16.21
N ASN A 470 -14.11 34.88 17.47
CA ASN A 470 -14.26 33.93 18.55
C ASN A 470 -15.19 34.41 19.67
N GLN A 471 -15.86 33.44 20.33
CA GLN A 471 -16.63 33.61 21.52
C GLN A 471 -15.84 33.39 22.82
N LYS A 472 -14.71 32.67 22.74
CA LYS A 472 -13.98 32.18 23.90
C LYS A 472 -13.30 33.31 24.69
N LYS A 473 -13.11 33.08 25.98
CA LYS A 473 -12.41 33.96 26.90
C LYS A 473 -10.96 34.20 26.42
N GLY A 474 -10.52 35.44 26.36
CA GLY A 474 -9.15 35.79 25.94
C GLY A 474 -8.92 35.84 24.42
N ALA A 475 -9.96 35.75 23.60
CA ALA A 475 -9.84 35.71 22.15
C ALA A 475 -10.33 37.01 21.48
N GLY A 476 -11.55 37.39 21.68
CA GLY A 476 -12.15 38.53 20.94
C GLY A 476 -12.08 38.32 19.43
N LEU A 477 -11.70 39.36 18.70
CA LEU A 477 -11.29 39.31 17.28
C LEU A 477 -9.78 39.31 17.24
N THR A 478 -9.19 38.25 16.74
CA THR A 478 -7.73 38.13 16.56
C THR A 478 -7.40 38.29 15.07
N TYR A 479 -6.51 39.19 14.73
CA TYR A 479 -6.13 39.43 13.34
C TYR A 479 -4.64 39.17 13.09
N VAL A 480 -4.31 38.75 11.88
CA VAL A 480 -2.96 38.59 11.36
C VAL A 480 -2.91 39.22 9.97
N LEU A 481 -1.84 39.98 9.67
CA LEU A 481 -1.51 40.48 8.35
C LEU A 481 -0.21 39.81 7.88
N CYS A 482 -0.25 39.14 6.75
CA CYS A 482 0.89 38.50 6.14
C CYS A 482 1.22 39.11 4.78
N ALA A 483 2.50 39.34 4.52
CA ALA A 483 3.02 39.66 3.21
C ALA A 483 3.42 38.39 2.48
N PHE A 484 3.17 38.35 1.16
CA PHE A 484 3.46 37.22 0.29
C PHE A 484 4.16 37.71 -0.98
N GLY A 485 5.04 36.88 -1.54
CA GLY A 485 5.71 37.12 -2.81
C GLY A 485 5.60 35.94 -3.78
N ALA A 486 5.82 36.21 -5.07
CA ALA A 486 5.73 35.21 -6.13
C ALA A 486 6.71 34.05 -5.99
N ASN A 487 7.87 34.28 -5.35
CA ASN A 487 8.89 33.28 -5.02
C ASN A 487 8.56 32.49 -3.74
N ARG A 488 7.34 32.63 -3.17
CA ARG A 488 6.87 32.01 -1.93
C ARG A 488 7.57 32.42 -0.65
N VAL A 489 8.30 33.50 -0.66
CA VAL A 489 8.71 34.16 0.58
C VAL A 489 7.46 34.78 1.20
N SER A 490 7.33 34.61 2.51
CA SER A 490 6.24 35.22 3.26
C SER A 490 6.70 35.75 4.61
N GLY A 491 5.94 36.71 5.15
CA GLY A 491 6.26 37.26 6.44
C GLY A 491 5.01 37.80 7.13
N VAL A 492 4.88 37.56 8.43
CA VAL A 492 3.93 38.24 9.28
C VAL A 492 4.42 39.68 9.45
N ILE A 493 3.61 40.66 9.04
CA ILE A 493 3.96 42.08 9.13
C ILE A 493 3.22 42.80 10.27
N ASP A 494 2.13 42.24 10.74
CA ASP A 494 1.36 42.74 11.87
C ASP A 494 0.38 41.69 12.40
N TYR A 495 0.10 41.73 13.67
CA TYR A 495 -0.96 40.96 14.31
C TYR A 495 -1.47 41.65 15.56
N GLY A 496 -2.64 41.29 16.03
CA GLY A 496 -3.22 41.84 17.25
C GLY A 496 -4.62 41.34 17.56
N ARG A 497 -5.22 41.94 18.61
CA ARG A 497 -6.52 41.55 19.09
C ARG A 497 -7.41 42.78 19.35
N PHE A 498 -8.70 42.56 19.27
CA PHE A 498 -9.71 43.51 19.72
C PHE A 498 -10.75 42.78 20.59
N PRO A 499 -10.95 43.21 21.85
CA PRO A 499 -10.21 44.26 22.58
C PRO A 499 -8.72 43.89 22.79
N ALA A 500 -7.85 44.87 22.87
CA ALA A 500 -6.40 44.66 22.97
C ALA A 500 -5.96 43.85 24.21
N ASN A 501 -6.73 43.92 25.30
CA ASN A 501 -6.52 43.17 26.53
C ASN A 501 -7.05 41.72 26.47
N GLY A 502 -7.54 41.25 25.31
CA GLY A 502 -8.10 39.92 25.13
C GLY A 502 -9.43 39.67 25.87
N ALA A 503 -10.11 40.70 26.31
CA ALA A 503 -11.42 40.54 26.94
C ALA A 503 -12.46 39.95 25.97
N PRO A 504 -13.44 39.18 26.46
CA PRO A 504 -14.52 38.66 25.62
C PRO A 504 -15.31 39.81 24.97
N LEU A 505 -15.63 39.64 23.67
CA LEU A 505 -16.49 40.61 22.96
C LEU A 505 -17.89 40.73 23.54
N VAL A 506 -18.37 39.64 24.11
CA VAL A 506 -19.73 39.51 24.58
C VAL A 506 -19.69 39.19 26.05
N PRO A 507 -20.33 40.04 26.91
CA PRO A 507 -20.47 39.74 28.32
C PRO A 507 -21.22 38.41 28.55
N PRO A 508 -20.93 37.69 29.65
CA PRO A 508 -21.67 36.49 30.02
C PRO A 508 -23.17 36.79 30.11
N ASN A 509 -24.01 35.85 29.72
CA ASN A 509 -25.48 35.94 29.77
C ASN A 509 -26.12 37.05 28.89
N SER A 510 -25.42 37.57 27.91
CA SER A 510 -25.96 38.50 26.91
C SER A 510 -27.05 37.87 26.07
N THR A 511 -28.11 38.62 25.76
CA THR A 511 -29.14 38.20 24.80
C THR A 511 -28.53 38.04 23.39
N GLN A 512 -29.13 37.20 22.56
CA GLN A 512 -28.66 36.97 21.18
C GLN A 512 -28.57 38.28 20.39
N ASP A 513 -29.56 39.16 20.49
CA ASP A 513 -29.56 40.47 19.82
C ASP A 513 -28.38 41.35 20.25
N LEU A 514 -28.07 41.37 21.55
CA LEU A 514 -26.91 42.11 22.06
C LEU A 514 -25.59 41.49 21.56
N GLN A 515 -25.48 40.16 21.57
CA GLN A 515 -24.31 39.46 21.00
C GLN A 515 -24.10 39.85 19.53
N GLU A 516 -25.15 39.76 18.71
CA GLU A 516 -25.10 40.10 17.29
C GLU A 516 -24.66 41.56 17.05
N LYS A 517 -25.20 42.50 17.83
CA LYS A 517 -24.83 43.93 17.75
C LYS A 517 -23.38 44.19 18.13
N LEU A 518 -22.92 43.59 19.24
CA LEU A 518 -21.53 43.76 19.70
C LEU A 518 -20.53 43.19 18.70
N VAL A 519 -20.76 41.96 18.19
CA VAL A 519 -19.89 41.31 17.19
C VAL A 519 -19.89 42.10 15.89
N ALA A 520 -21.04 42.55 15.39
CA ALA A 520 -21.11 43.38 14.20
C ALA A 520 -20.34 44.70 14.36
N SER A 521 -20.42 45.31 15.56
CA SER A 521 -19.69 46.56 15.84
C SER A 521 -18.19 46.32 15.93
N ALA A 522 -17.77 45.23 16.58
CA ALA A 522 -16.36 44.84 16.66
C ALA A 522 -15.77 44.56 15.27
N ILE A 523 -16.47 43.82 14.38
CA ILE A 523 -16.06 43.59 13.00
C ILE A 523 -15.86 44.89 12.26
N ARG A 524 -16.82 45.80 12.32
CA ARG A 524 -16.70 47.15 11.70
C ARG A 524 -15.50 47.95 12.24
N TYR A 525 -15.25 47.85 13.54
CA TYR A 525 -14.10 48.51 14.14
C TYR A 525 -12.78 47.92 13.63
N VAL A 526 -12.64 46.59 13.61
CA VAL A 526 -11.42 45.91 13.16
C VAL A 526 -11.18 46.17 11.67
N ILE A 527 -12.22 46.21 10.82
CA ILE A 527 -12.10 46.59 9.41
C ILE A 527 -11.49 48.00 9.31
N LYS A 528 -11.99 49.00 10.05
CA LYS A 528 -11.46 50.35 10.05
C LYS A 528 -10.05 50.42 10.61
N LEU A 529 -9.76 49.71 11.70
CA LEU A 529 -8.44 49.63 12.30
C LEU A 529 -7.40 49.10 11.30
N ILE A 530 -7.70 48.01 10.59
CA ILE A 530 -6.79 47.40 9.58
C ILE A 530 -6.65 48.36 8.37
N ALA A 531 -7.73 48.95 7.91
CA ALA A 531 -7.70 49.91 6.79
C ALA A 531 -6.92 51.18 7.07
N SER A 532 -6.83 51.60 8.37
CA SER A 532 -6.05 52.78 8.79
C SER A 532 -4.53 52.52 8.88
N LYS A 533 -4.07 51.27 8.82
CA LYS A 533 -2.65 50.91 8.93
C LYS A 533 -1.89 51.34 7.67
N ARG A 534 -0.78 52.03 7.90
CA ARG A 534 0.14 52.41 6.81
C ARG A 534 1.15 51.33 6.56
N ILE A 535 0.83 50.48 5.55
CA ILE A 535 1.70 49.38 5.13
C ILE A 535 2.60 49.88 4.02
N THR A 536 3.91 49.62 4.10
CA THR A 536 4.87 50.10 3.10
C THR A 536 5.82 48.99 2.67
N ASP A 537 6.41 49.11 1.50
CA ASP A 537 7.58 48.32 1.14
C ASP A 537 8.87 48.91 1.82
N MET A 538 10.00 48.27 1.56
CA MET A 538 11.29 48.72 2.11
C MET A 538 11.74 50.10 1.60
N GLN A 539 11.17 50.62 0.54
CA GLN A 539 11.40 51.96 -0.01
C GLN A 539 10.42 53.01 0.51
N GLY A 540 9.55 52.61 1.47
CA GLY A 540 8.53 53.51 2.05
C GLY A 540 7.30 53.75 1.16
N ARG A 541 7.18 53.06 0.02
CA ARG A 541 6.00 53.16 -0.87
C ARG A 541 4.83 52.43 -0.25
N PRO A 542 3.60 52.99 -0.29
CA PRO A 542 2.41 52.35 0.27
C PRO A 542 2.06 51.10 -0.53
N VAL A 543 1.77 50.01 0.18
CA VAL A 543 1.31 48.73 -0.40
C VAL A 543 -0.12 48.48 0.03
N PRO A 544 -1.08 48.32 -0.90
CA PRO A 544 -2.48 48.06 -0.60
C PRO A 544 -2.68 46.63 -0.07
N ILE A 545 -3.70 46.44 0.80
CA ILE A 545 -4.16 45.13 1.19
C ILE A 545 -4.86 44.49 -0.03
N THR A 546 -4.44 43.25 -0.38
CA THR A 546 -5.01 42.46 -1.48
C THR A 546 -6.40 41.94 -1.11
N ALA A 547 -6.56 41.41 0.12
CA ALA A 547 -7.82 40.88 0.61
C ALA A 547 -7.82 40.76 2.14
N LEU A 548 -8.99 40.81 2.75
CA LEU A 548 -9.19 40.56 4.16
C LEU A 548 -10.27 39.49 4.35
N GLY A 549 -9.94 38.40 5.07
CA GLY A 549 -10.84 37.32 5.41
C GLY A 549 -11.33 37.41 6.85
N PHE A 550 -12.53 36.92 7.10
CA PHE A 550 -13.11 36.79 8.44
C PHE A 550 -13.64 35.37 8.63
N ASP A 551 -13.25 34.73 9.74
CA ASP A 551 -13.85 33.44 10.07
C ASP A 551 -15.36 33.62 10.32
N ARG A 552 -16.15 32.71 9.78
CA ARG A 552 -17.60 32.67 9.95
C ARG A 552 -18.08 31.45 10.74
N GLY A 553 -17.21 30.82 11.51
CA GLY A 553 -17.55 29.67 12.33
C GLY A 553 -18.59 29.98 13.37
N TRP A 554 -18.45 31.12 14.05
CA TRP A 554 -19.40 31.67 15.02
C TRP A 554 -20.20 32.81 14.41
N LEU A 555 -21.50 32.86 14.71
CA LEU A 555 -22.48 33.88 14.24
C LEU A 555 -22.38 34.15 12.72
N PRO A 556 -22.47 33.13 11.86
CA PRO A 556 -22.21 33.26 10.41
C PRO A 556 -23.13 34.31 9.73
N ALA A 557 -24.38 34.45 10.19
CA ALA A 557 -25.31 35.48 9.69
C ALA A 557 -24.81 36.90 9.94
N VAL A 558 -24.29 37.16 11.13
CA VAL A 558 -23.77 38.47 11.52
C VAL A 558 -22.52 38.82 10.76
N VAL A 559 -21.57 37.86 10.68
CA VAL A 559 -20.33 38.04 9.94
C VAL A 559 -20.64 38.34 8.46
N CYS A 560 -21.39 37.46 7.77
CA CYS A 560 -21.69 37.62 6.35
C CYS A 560 -22.44 38.93 6.04
N ARG A 561 -23.47 39.29 6.86
CA ARG A 561 -24.25 40.52 6.70
C ARG A 561 -23.37 41.75 6.92
N THR A 562 -22.52 41.75 7.95
CA THR A 562 -21.66 42.91 8.26
C THR A 562 -20.63 43.14 7.15
N LEU A 563 -20.00 42.05 6.65
CA LEU A 563 -19.05 42.13 5.54
C LEU A 563 -19.73 42.60 4.25
N PHE A 564 -20.90 42.06 3.93
CA PHE A 564 -21.67 42.47 2.74
C PHE A 564 -22.00 43.94 2.78
N VAL A 565 -22.54 44.51 3.92
CA VAL A 565 -22.86 45.95 4.04
C VAL A 565 -21.59 46.81 3.86
N ASN A 566 -20.46 46.42 4.49
CA ASN A 566 -19.22 47.20 4.35
C ASN A 566 -18.66 47.13 2.89
N GLN A 567 -18.83 46.00 2.22
CA GLN A 567 -18.44 45.87 0.80
C GLN A 567 -19.33 46.72 -0.12
N GLN A 568 -20.65 46.75 0.09
CA GLN A 568 -21.60 47.54 -0.69
C GLN A 568 -21.39 49.03 -0.49
N THR A 569 -21.11 49.47 0.71
CA THR A 569 -20.82 50.88 1.03
C THR A 569 -19.42 51.32 0.64
N ARG A 570 -18.61 50.44 0.08
CA ARG A 570 -17.19 50.67 -0.25
C ARG A 570 -16.39 51.25 0.92
N ALA A 571 -16.68 50.75 2.15
CA ALA A 571 -16.06 51.24 3.39
C ALA A 571 -14.53 51.06 3.37
N VAL A 572 -14.01 50.13 2.58
CA VAL A 572 -12.57 49.86 2.35
C VAL A 572 -12.29 49.54 0.90
N PRO A 573 -11.07 49.84 0.40
CA PRO A 573 -10.70 49.68 -1.01
C PRO A 573 -10.32 48.21 -1.40
N PHE A 574 -10.43 47.26 -0.47
CA PHE A 574 -10.06 45.85 -0.69
C PHE A 574 -11.24 44.92 -0.45
N PRO A 575 -11.26 43.70 -1.04
CA PRO A 575 -12.32 42.74 -0.85
C PRO A 575 -12.36 42.18 0.57
N LEU A 576 -13.60 42.11 1.10
CA LEU A 576 -13.91 41.45 2.39
C LEU A 576 -14.52 40.08 2.14
N ASN A 577 -13.98 39.05 2.73
CA ASN A 577 -14.39 37.67 2.49
C ASN A 577 -14.85 36.98 3.78
N ALA A 578 -16.03 36.35 3.76
CA ALA A 578 -16.41 35.40 4.75
C ALA A 578 -15.69 34.06 4.45
N VAL A 579 -14.97 33.51 5.44
CA VAL A 579 -14.20 32.27 5.27
C VAL A 579 -14.64 31.26 6.33
N ARG A 580 -14.66 29.98 5.96
CA ARG A 580 -14.93 28.91 6.93
C ARG A 580 -13.89 27.79 6.80
N GLY A 581 -13.25 27.49 7.91
CA GLY A 581 -12.42 26.30 8.05
C GLY A 581 -13.27 25.04 8.21
N PHE A 582 -12.86 23.97 7.53
CA PHE A 582 -13.41 22.63 7.68
C PHE A 582 -12.30 21.65 8.02
N PRO A 583 -12.53 20.71 8.94
CA PRO A 583 -11.63 19.59 9.13
C PRO A 583 -11.62 18.73 7.87
N TRP A 584 -10.57 17.95 7.68
CA TRP A 584 -10.36 17.12 6.50
C TRP A 584 -11.54 16.21 6.15
N ASN A 585 -12.21 15.62 7.16
CA ASN A 585 -13.32 14.69 6.97
C ASN A 585 -14.66 15.35 6.58
N LYS A 586 -14.73 16.68 6.64
CA LYS A 586 -15.91 17.47 6.26
C LYS A 586 -15.64 18.37 5.05
N PHE A 587 -14.40 18.43 4.58
CA PHE A 587 -14.02 19.31 3.49
C PHE A 587 -14.43 18.69 2.14
N GLY A 588 -15.20 19.43 1.36
CA GLY A 588 -15.60 19.02 0.01
C GLY A 588 -16.64 17.89 -0.07
N THR A 589 -17.28 17.51 1.04
CA THR A 589 -18.27 16.41 1.10
C THR A 589 -19.52 16.63 0.23
N ARG A 590 -19.78 17.86 -0.21
CA ARG A 590 -20.87 18.22 -1.13
C ARG A 590 -20.31 18.90 -2.37
N GLN A 591 -19.85 18.11 -3.31
CA GLN A 591 -19.27 18.63 -4.56
C GLN A 591 -20.27 19.47 -5.38
N SER A 592 -21.58 19.21 -5.27
CA SER A 592 -22.65 19.96 -5.93
C SER A 592 -22.69 21.46 -5.56
N ASP A 593 -22.21 21.81 -4.37
CA ASP A 593 -22.26 23.16 -3.83
C ASP A 593 -20.99 23.98 -4.13
N ILE A 594 -19.99 23.37 -4.74
CA ILE A 594 -18.72 24.00 -5.06
C ILE A 594 -18.84 24.75 -6.38
N MET A 595 -18.78 26.09 -6.33
CA MET A 595 -18.86 26.95 -7.51
C MET A 595 -17.50 27.08 -8.22
N ARG A 596 -16.40 27.12 -7.47
CA ARG A 596 -15.04 27.26 -7.99
C ARG A 596 -14.04 26.74 -6.96
N ARG A 597 -12.96 26.06 -7.43
CA ARG A 597 -11.78 25.68 -6.62
C ARG A 597 -10.59 26.53 -7.01
N ASP A 598 -9.66 26.73 -6.11
CA ASP A 598 -8.33 27.23 -6.40
C ASP A 598 -7.41 26.12 -6.95
N SER A 599 -6.18 26.47 -7.32
CA SER A 599 -5.18 25.53 -7.84
C SER A 599 -4.67 24.54 -6.80
N SER A 600 -4.78 24.84 -5.50
CA SER A 600 -4.38 23.92 -4.42
C SER A 600 -5.35 22.74 -4.25
N GLY A 601 -6.61 22.92 -4.66
CA GLY A 601 -7.71 22.00 -4.36
C GLY A 601 -8.19 22.03 -2.90
N TYR A 602 -7.55 22.81 -2.01
CA TYR A 602 -7.85 22.91 -0.58
C TYR A 602 -8.56 24.22 -0.20
N VAL A 603 -8.93 25.02 -1.18
CA VAL A 603 -9.79 26.19 -1.05
C VAL A 603 -10.85 26.17 -2.14
N PHE A 604 -12.08 26.46 -1.79
CA PHE A 604 -13.14 26.61 -2.77
C PHE A 604 -14.17 27.68 -2.40
N TYR A 605 -14.77 28.25 -3.42
CA TYR A 605 -15.88 29.18 -3.28
C TYR A 605 -17.20 28.42 -3.37
N THR A 606 -18.11 28.71 -2.46
CA THR A 606 -19.41 28.06 -2.40
C THR A 606 -20.47 29.03 -1.91
N GLN A 607 -21.72 28.66 -2.04
CA GLN A 607 -22.85 29.46 -1.60
C GLN A 607 -23.68 28.72 -0.57
N SER A 608 -23.89 29.35 0.58
CA SER A 608 -24.87 28.88 1.56
C SER A 608 -26.24 29.43 1.21
N GLN A 609 -27.27 28.60 1.16
CA GLN A 609 -28.67 29.02 0.98
C GLN A 609 -29.12 30.03 2.03
N LYS A 610 -28.59 29.90 3.25
CA LYS A 610 -29.02 30.73 4.40
C LYS A 610 -28.19 32.01 4.58
N TYR A 611 -26.88 31.97 4.24
CA TYR A 611 -25.96 33.06 4.62
C TYR A 611 -25.19 33.66 3.46
N GLY A 612 -25.48 33.26 2.21
CA GLY A 612 -24.80 33.79 1.03
C GLY A 612 -23.44 33.10 0.74
N PRO A 613 -22.67 33.69 -0.17
CA PRO A 613 -21.41 33.11 -0.64
C PRO A 613 -20.30 33.22 0.42
N TYR A 614 -19.37 32.27 0.38
CA TYR A 614 -18.18 32.25 1.24
C TYR A 614 -17.05 31.40 0.65
N ILE A 615 -15.85 31.56 1.18
CA ILE A 615 -14.68 30.76 0.88
C ILE A 615 -14.58 29.66 1.92
N ALA A 616 -14.52 28.39 1.49
CA ALA A 616 -14.26 27.24 2.34
C ALA A 616 -12.78 26.86 2.22
N GLN A 617 -12.15 26.56 3.35
CA GLN A 617 -10.76 26.09 3.40
C GLN A 617 -10.65 24.79 4.21
N MET A 618 -9.68 23.94 3.83
CA MET A 618 -9.29 22.77 4.62
C MET A 618 -8.30 23.21 5.71
N SER A 619 -8.79 23.42 6.93
CA SER A 619 -7.99 24.00 8.01
C SER A 619 -6.74 23.18 8.36
N SER A 620 -6.83 21.84 8.34
CA SER A 620 -5.68 20.97 8.61
C SER A 620 -4.54 21.15 7.63
N TYR A 621 -4.84 21.30 6.35
CA TYR A 621 -3.81 21.53 5.31
C TYR A 621 -3.13 22.89 5.49
N TRP A 622 -3.92 23.96 5.69
CA TRP A 622 -3.34 25.30 5.79
C TRP A 622 -2.57 25.53 7.09
N ARG A 623 -2.97 24.89 8.19
CA ARG A 623 -2.17 24.84 9.41
C ARG A 623 -0.82 24.17 9.18
N TRP A 624 -0.81 23.03 8.49
CA TRP A 624 0.43 22.36 8.13
C TRP A 624 1.33 23.23 7.24
N VAL A 625 0.76 23.92 6.22
CA VAL A 625 1.51 24.84 5.35
C VAL A 625 2.12 25.96 6.20
N ALA A 626 1.35 26.58 7.09
CA ALA A 626 1.80 27.66 7.94
C ALA A 626 2.94 27.24 8.89
N GLN A 627 2.78 26.09 9.57
CA GLN A 627 3.82 25.58 10.47
C GLN A 627 5.10 25.18 9.71
N SER A 628 4.94 24.52 8.55
CA SER A 628 6.07 24.15 7.70
C SER A 628 6.84 25.38 7.24
N ALA A 629 6.12 26.47 6.88
CA ALA A 629 6.75 27.70 6.46
C ALA A 629 7.51 28.41 7.60
N LEU A 630 7.00 28.37 8.84
CA LEU A 630 7.69 28.91 10.03
C LEU A 630 8.96 28.14 10.41
N MET A 631 9.05 26.87 10.01
CA MET A 631 10.25 26.05 10.24
C MET A 631 11.32 26.22 9.15
N GLY A 632 10.99 26.93 8.06
CA GLY A 632 11.95 27.30 7.01
C GLY A 632 12.89 28.40 7.45
N THR A 633 14.05 28.51 6.79
CA THR A 633 14.98 29.63 7.01
C THR A 633 14.30 30.94 6.59
N PRO A 634 14.23 31.97 7.46
CA PRO A 634 13.62 33.26 7.13
C PRO A 634 14.11 33.84 5.80
N LEU A 635 13.19 34.43 5.02
CA LEU A 635 13.42 35.05 3.72
C LEU A 635 13.78 34.08 2.57
N MET A 636 13.80 32.75 2.82
CA MET A 636 13.98 31.75 1.78
C MET A 636 12.63 31.36 1.14
N PRO A 637 12.63 30.91 -0.12
CA PRO A 637 11.40 30.40 -0.76
C PRO A 637 10.70 29.34 0.09
N GLY A 638 9.40 29.53 0.32
CA GLY A 638 8.58 28.61 1.15
C GLY A 638 8.61 28.92 2.64
N SER A 639 9.37 29.93 3.11
CA SER A 639 9.41 30.31 4.53
C SER A 639 8.36 31.35 4.91
N LEU A 640 7.99 31.36 6.18
CA LEU A 640 7.27 32.43 6.85
C LEU A 640 8.15 33.01 7.97
N SER A 641 8.39 34.31 7.95
CA SER A 641 9.18 35.02 8.95
C SER A 641 8.31 36.01 9.76
N LEU A 642 8.85 36.47 10.88
CA LEU A 642 8.22 37.46 11.74
C LEU A 642 8.98 38.80 11.61
N PHE A 643 8.26 39.91 11.74
CA PHE A 643 8.89 41.23 11.75
C PHE A 643 9.76 41.43 13.01
N GLY A 644 10.59 42.49 13.02
CA GLY A 644 11.41 42.86 14.19
C GLY A 644 12.72 42.10 14.32
N ASN A 645 13.40 42.37 15.46
CA ASN A 645 14.69 41.79 15.82
C ASN A 645 14.66 41.15 17.21
N ASP A 646 13.57 41.25 17.95
CA ASP A 646 13.46 40.76 19.31
C ASP A 646 12.47 39.54 19.35
N PRO A 647 12.95 38.33 19.61
CA PRO A 647 12.09 37.18 19.77
C PRO A 647 11.07 37.33 20.90
N ALA A 648 11.37 38.11 21.93
CA ALA A 648 10.48 38.28 23.09
C ALA A 648 9.15 38.93 22.71
N GLU A 649 9.13 39.80 21.70
CA GLU A 649 7.90 40.40 21.16
C GLU A 649 6.89 39.35 20.67
N HIS A 650 7.38 38.19 20.25
CA HIS A 650 6.59 37.16 19.56
C HIS A 650 6.22 35.93 20.42
N PHE A 651 6.60 35.88 21.70
CA PHE A 651 6.32 34.67 22.51
C PHE A 651 4.85 34.32 22.63
N ILE A 652 3.96 35.30 22.78
CA ILE A 652 2.51 35.04 22.85
C ILE A 652 2.02 34.49 21.52
N PHE A 653 2.43 35.11 20.42
CA PHE A 653 2.13 34.64 19.08
C PHE A 653 2.65 33.22 18.85
N ALA A 654 3.91 32.97 19.18
CA ALA A 654 4.58 31.68 19.01
C ALA A 654 3.91 30.56 19.84
N ASN A 655 3.51 30.86 21.09
CA ASN A 655 2.80 29.88 21.92
C ASN A 655 1.46 29.47 21.29
N GLU A 656 0.71 30.40 20.73
CA GLU A 656 -0.56 30.07 20.07
C GLU A 656 -0.38 29.36 18.74
N ILE A 657 0.67 29.65 17.99
CA ILE A 657 1.04 28.88 16.79
C ILE A 657 1.35 27.42 17.17
N CYS A 658 2.02 27.20 18.31
CA CYS A 658 2.39 25.88 18.80
C CYS A 658 1.30 25.17 19.62
N ALA A 659 0.15 25.83 19.85
CA ALA A 659 -0.98 25.24 20.57
C ALA A 659 -1.61 24.05 19.87
N GLU A 660 -1.42 23.91 18.57
CA GLU A 660 -1.80 22.76 17.77
C GLU A 660 -0.56 22.17 17.12
N LYS A 661 -0.31 20.89 17.36
CA LYS A 661 0.84 20.15 16.80
C LYS A 661 0.37 19.09 15.84
N LEU A 662 0.99 19.04 14.67
CA LEU A 662 0.76 17.95 13.74
C LEU A 662 1.47 16.70 14.26
N ILE A 663 0.71 15.71 14.69
CA ILE A 663 1.23 14.41 15.14
C ILE A 663 1.51 13.54 13.92
N ARG A 664 0.63 13.60 12.91
CA ARG A 664 0.76 12.80 11.69
C ARG A 664 0.34 13.62 10.48
N GLY A 665 1.19 13.63 9.47
CA GLY A 665 0.96 14.31 8.19
C GLY A 665 -0.20 13.71 7.40
N PRO A 666 -0.52 14.26 6.22
CA PRO A 666 -1.61 13.78 5.41
C PRO A 666 -1.38 12.31 5.03
N TYR A 667 -2.37 11.46 5.31
CA TYR A 667 -2.38 10.05 4.92
C TYR A 667 -3.70 9.69 4.26
N ALA A 668 -3.67 8.72 3.36
CA ALA A 668 -4.85 8.32 2.64
C ALA A 668 -5.74 7.41 3.49
N VAL A 669 -7.00 7.79 3.68
CA VAL A 669 -8.05 6.95 4.28
C VAL A 669 -9.01 6.56 3.18
N TYR A 670 -9.26 5.26 3.05
CA TYR A 670 -10.16 4.71 2.04
C TYR A 670 -11.54 4.47 2.64
N HIS A 671 -12.57 5.07 2.04
CA HIS A 671 -13.97 4.86 2.37
C HIS A 671 -14.69 4.30 1.13
N GLY A 672 -14.86 2.99 1.06
CA GLY A 672 -15.39 2.35 -0.14
C GLY A 672 -14.46 2.55 -1.35
N ASN A 673 -14.92 3.25 -2.39
CA ASN A 673 -14.13 3.58 -3.58
C ASN A 673 -13.49 4.98 -3.52
N GLU A 674 -13.71 5.74 -2.45
CA GLU A 674 -13.21 7.10 -2.32
C GLU A 674 -12.02 7.16 -1.35
N THR A 675 -11.01 7.94 -1.74
CA THR A 675 -9.83 8.21 -0.93
C THR A 675 -9.91 9.62 -0.38
N THR A 676 -9.86 9.76 0.95
CA THR A 676 -9.77 11.05 1.62
C THR A 676 -8.44 11.21 2.34
N MET A 677 -7.97 12.46 2.46
CA MET A 677 -6.75 12.77 3.20
C MET A 677 -7.09 13.00 4.67
N ALA A 678 -6.49 12.22 5.56
CA ALA A 678 -6.62 12.38 7.01
C ALA A 678 -5.41 13.11 7.58
N TRP A 679 -5.65 13.84 8.67
CA TRP A 679 -4.65 14.61 9.41
C TRP A 679 -4.82 14.33 10.90
N ASP A 680 -3.73 14.12 11.58
CA ASP A 680 -3.76 13.89 13.02
C ASP A 680 -3.08 15.06 13.74
N TRP A 681 -3.88 15.82 14.50
CA TRP A 681 -3.47 17.02 15.19
C TRP A 681 -3.72 16.90 16.69
N LEU A 682 -2.75 17.27 17.49
CA LEU A 682 -2.87 17.39 18.93
C LEU A 682 -3.08 18.87 19.31
N THR A 683 -4.20 19.18 19.92
CA THR A 683 -4.45 20.48 20.50
C THR A 683 -3.97 20.50 21.95
N THR A 684 -3.00 21.34 22.27
CA THR A 684 -2.41 21.46 23.62
C THR A 684 -2.94 22.66 24.41
N SER A 685 -3.58 23.60 23.73
CA SER A 685 -4.18 24.80 24.37
C SER A 685 -5.41 25.28 23.59
N GLU A 686 -6.38 25.85 24.29
CA GLU A 686 -7.55 26.49 23.68
C GLU A 686 -7.21 27.85 23.00
N HIS A 687 -6.02 28.39 23.28
CA HIS A 687 -5.54 29.63 22.68
C HIS A 687 -4.72 29.32 21.43
N ASN A 688 -5.38 29.21 20.28
CA ASN A 688 -4.80 28.89 18.95
C ASN A 688 -5.16 29.94 17.87
N HIS A 689 -5.63 31.09 18.29
CA HIS A 689 -6.28 32.09 17.41
C HIS A 689 -5.32 32.70 16.39
N PHE A 690 -4.06 32.91 16.73
CA PHE A 690 -3.05 33.35 15.76
C PHE A 690 -2.73 32.26 14.73
N MET A 691 -2.83 30.98 15.13
CA MET A 691 -2.69 29.88 14.18
C MET A 691 -3.82 29.87 13.15
N ASP A 692 -5.05 30.10 13.58
CA ASP A 692 -6.20 30.26 12.69
C ASP A 692 -6.04 31.49 11.79
N GLY A 693 -5.49 32.60 12.33
CA GLY A 693 -5.17 33.80 11.58
C GLY A 693 -4.14 33.56 10.47
N VAL A 694 -3.02 32.92 10.79
CA VAL A 694 -1.95 32.61 9.81
C VAL A 694 -2.43 31.65 8.76
N SER A 695 -3.08 30.56 9.15
CA SER A 695 -3.60 29.55 8.21
C SER A 695 -4.65 30.12 7.27
N GLY A 696 -5.50 31.03 7.80
CA GLY A 696 -6.47 31.77 7.02
C GLY A 696 -5.81 32.74 6.00
N CYS A 697 -4.69 33.39 6.37
CA CYS A 697 -3.90 34.20 5.43
C CYS A 697 -3.35 33.36 4.29
N PHE A 698 -2.77 32.20 4.53
CA PHE A 698 -2.27 31.32 3.48
C PHE A 698 -3.40 30.81 2.56
N ALA A 699 -4.53 30.41 3.12
CA ALA A 699 -5.67 29.98 2.32
C ALA A 699 -6.20 31.10 1.42
N LEU A 700 -6.32 32.31 1.96
CA LEU A 700 -6.80 33.46 1.21
C LEU A 700 -5.76 33.95 0.20
N ALA A 701 -4.46 33.89 0.52
CA ALA A 701 -3.38 34.18 -0.40
C ALA A 701 -3.37 33.22 -1.59
N SER A 702 -3.62 31.92 -1.38
CA SER A 702 -3.82 30.96 -2.45
C SER A 702 -5.02 31.30 -3.32
N TRP A 703 -6.14 31.68 -2.71
CA TRP A 703 -7.35 32.08 -3.46
C TRP A 703 -7.12 33.30 -4.36
N TYR A 704 -6.36 34.28 -3.89
CA TYR A 704 -6.04 35.51 -4.60
C TYR A 704 -4.72 35.45 -5.42
N HIS A 705 -4.14 34.25 -5.58
CA HIS A 705 -2.88 34.03 -6.29
C HIS A 705 -1.72 34.91 -5.77
N ALA A 706 -1.78 35.28 -4.48
CA ALA A 706 -0.72 35.99 -3.80
C ALA A 706 0.38 35.05 -3.27
N TYR A 707 0.08 33.78 -3.19
CA TYR A 707 0.95 32.70 -2.79
C TYR A 707 0.59 31.46 -3.62
N ALA A 708 1.58 30.88 -4.31
CA ALA A 708 1.37 29.64 -5.04
C ALA A 708 1.53 28.47 -4.07
N PRO A 709 0.45 27.77 -3.69
CA PRO A 709 0.56 26.61 -2.79
C PRO A 709 1.32 25.49 -3.51
N VAL A 710 2.04 24.71 -2.72
CA VAL A 710 2.67 23.49 -3.19
C VAL A 710 1.59 22.45 -3.42
N SER A 711 1.40 22.03 -4.66
CA SER A 711 0.62 20.83 -4.95
C SER A 711 1.51 19.61 -4.62
N LEU A 712 1.37 19.08 -3.42
CA LEU A 712 2.09 17.87 -3.03
C LEU A 712 1.33 16.65 -3.54
N SER A 713 2.05 15.69 -4.12
CA SER A 713 1.54 14.34 -4.24
C SER A 713 1.32 13.76 -2.82
N ILE A 714 0.41 12.83 -2.68
CA ILE A 714 0.16 12.16 -1.38
C ILE A 714 1.47 11.59 -0.82
N ASP A 715 2.32 11.04 -1.70
CA ASP A 715 3.59 10.43 -1.31
C ASP A 715 4.61 11.49 -0.84
N GLU A 716 4.65 12.64 -1.47
CA GLU A 716 5.52 13.76 -1.08
C GLU A 716 5.04 14.43 0.20
N ALA A 717 3.72 14.62 0.36
CA ALA A 717 3.15 15.14 1.59
C ALA A 717 3.41 14.20 2.78
N ALA A 718 3.26 12.90 2.59
CA ALA A 718 3.54 11.90 3.61
C ALA A 718 5.02 11.83 3.98
N LEU A 719 5.92 12.12 3.03
CA LEU A 719 7.36 12.09 3.23
C LEU A 719 7.93 13.42 3.74
N GLY A 720 7.12 14.50 3.77
CA GLY A 720 7.60 15.83 4.10
C GLY A 720 8.55 16.43 3.05
N HIS A 721 8.68 15.79 1.88
CA HIS A 721 9.48 16.27 0.77
C HIS A 721 8.61 17.04 -0.21
N VAL A 722 8.93 18.30 -0.39
CA VAL A 722 8.40 19.13 -1.46
C VAL A 722 9.42 19.10 -2.59
N SER A 723 9.14 18.36 -3.65
CA SER A 723 9.95 18.44 -4.86
C SER A 723 9.86 19.85 -5.44
N ARG A 724 11.00 20.50 -5.64
CA ARG A 724 11.06 21.85 -6.25
C ARG A 724 10.38 21.89 -7.63
N ASP A 725 10.47 20.79 -8.38
CA ASP A 725 9.99 20.73 -9.77
C ASP A 725 8.47 20.66 -9.87
N VAL A 726 7.79 19.96 -8.95
CA VAL A 726 6.32 19.91 -8.87
C VAL A 726 5.75 21.27 -8.48
N VAL A 727 6.49 21.99 -7.65
CA VAL A 727 6.13 23.30 -7.15
C VAL A 727 6.18 24.37 -8.25
N ILE A 728 7.17 24.31 -9.13
CA ILE A 728 7.31 25.23 -10.26
C ILE A 728 6.20 24.98 -11.29
N ALA A 729 5.90 23.72 -11.61
CA ALA A 729 4.91 23.35 -12.62
C ALA A 729 3.48 23.80 -12.29
N THR A 730 3.07 23.84 -11.01
CA THR A 730 1.70 24.19 -10.62
C THR A 730 1.50 25.70 -10.37
N GLY A 731 2.54 26.42 -9.95
CA GLY A 731 2.49 27.88 -9.77
C GLY A 731 2.51 28.64 -11.09
N ASP A 732 3.30 28.18 -12.07
CA ASP A 732 3.50 28.83 -13.35
C ASP A 732 2.38 28.52 -14.36
N LEU A 733 1.66 27.40 -14.19
CA LEU A 733 0.66 26.96 -15.18
C LEU A 733 -0.57 27.87 -15.28
N PHE A 734 -0.84 28.70 -14.27
CA PHE A 734 -2.04 29.53 -14.18
C PHE A 734 -1.77 31.03 -13.96
N ASP A 735 -0.49 31.48 -13.91
CA ASP A 735 -0.18 32.91 -13.88
C ASP A 735 0.09 33.41 -15.30
N PRO A 736 -0.86 34.19 -15.90
CA PRO A 736 -0.73 34.71 -17.27
C PRO A 736 0.50 35.60 -17.48
N ARG A 737 1.15 36.05 -16.40
CA ARG A 737 2.32 36.92 -16.46
C ARG A 737 3.62 36.15 -16.60
N LEU A 738 3.62 34.83 -16.25
CA LEU A 738 4.81 34.01 -16.20
C LEU A 738 4.98 33.05 -17.39
N ASN A 739 3.92 32.78 -18.16
CA ASN A 739 4.05 31.94 -19.35
C ASN A 739 2.99 32.24 -20.44
N PRO A 740 3.23 33.27 -21.28
CA PRO A 740 2.30 33.64 -22.35
C PRO A 740 2.15 32.62 -23.48
N GLU A 741 3.06 31.63 -23.62
CA GLU A 741 2.97 30.59 -24.65
C GLU A 741 1.97 29.48 -24.29
N ILE A 742 1.82 29.16 -23.00
CA ILE A 742 0.84 28.16 -22.56
C ILE A 742 -0.59 28.64 -22.79
N ILE A 743 -0.84 29.95 -22.72
CA ILE A 743 -2.15 30.53 -23.01
C ILE A 743 -2.47 30.43 -24.49
N LYS A 744 -1.50 30.61 -25.38
CA LYS A 744 -1.68 30.45 -26.83
C LYS A 744 -2.00 29.00 -27.18
N ASN A 745 -1.34 28.02 -26.56
CA ASN A 745 -1.58 26.61 -26.83
C ASN A 745 -2.90 26.11 -26.22
N ALA A 746 -3.28 26.58 -25.02
CA ALA A 746 -4.58 26.25 -24.41
C ALA A 746 -5.76 26.88 -25.16
N GLN A 747 -5.57 28.00 -25.89
CA GLN A 747 -6.57 28.62 -26.74
C GLN A 747 -6.74 27.90 -28.09
N SER A 748 -5.73 27.15 -28.56
CA SER A 748 -5.81 26.37 -29.79
C SER A 748 -6.44 24.96 -29.60
N ASP A 749 -6.32 24.36 -28.39
CA ASP A 749 -6.78 22.99 -28.13
C ASP A 749 -8.14 22.88 -27.43
N ALA A 750 -8.61 23.94 -26.79
CA ALA A 750 -9.91 23.95 -26.13
C ALA A 750 -10.91 24.70 -27.03
N GLY A 751 -11.82 23.97 -27.68
CA GLY A 751 -13.00 24.56 -28.32
C GLY A 751 -13.70 25.53 -27.37
N GLY A 752 -13.61 26.75 -27.71
CA GLY A 752 -13.81 28.05 -27.10
C GLY A 752 -14.98 28.34 -26.16
N SER A 753 -15.43 27.53 -25.22
CA SER A 753 -16.59 27.93 -24.38
C SER A 753 -16.33 28.16 -22.88
N GLN A 754 -15.32 27.56 -22.28
CA GLN A 754 -15.08 27.70 -20.84
C GLN A 754 -14.11 28.83 -20.46
N PHE A 755 -13.15 29.15 -21.32
CA PHE A 755 -12.15 30.19 -21.03
C PHE A 755 -12.69 31.62 -21.23
N THR A 756 -13.62 31.83 -22.15
CA THR A 756 -14.28 33.13 -22.36
C THR A 756 -15.14 33.59 -21.19
N GLN A 757 -15.71 32.63 -20.42
CA GLN A 757 -16.55 32.98 -19.29
C GLN A 757 -15.74 33.48 -18.06
N ALA A 758 -14.54 32.97 -17.86
CA ALA A 758 -13.63 33.40 -16.78
C ALA A 758 -13.03 34.80 -17.07
N ALA A 759 -12.72 35.08 -18.32
CA ALA A 759 -12.24 36.40 -18.76
C ALA A 759 -13.34 37.49 -18.74
N TYR A 760 -14.59 37.10 -18.96
CA TYR A 760 -15.74 38.00 -18.87
C TYR A 760 -16.10 38.39 -17.43
N MET A 761 -15.97 37.49 -16.51
CA MET A 761 -16.23 37.76 -15.06
C MET A 761 -15.21 38.74 -14.47
N ALA A 762 -13.98 38.76 -15.02
CA ALA A 762 -12.94 39.71 -14.60
C ALA A 762 -13.21 41.14 -15.08
N LYS A 763 -14.08 41.34 -16.08
CA LYS A 763 -14.41 42.66 -16.64
C LYS A 763 -15.79 43.22 -16.25
N GLY A 764 -16.54 42.51 -15.41
CA GLY A 764 -17.79 43.04 -14.83
C GLY A 764 -18.97 43.26 -15.80
N GLN A 765 -18.94 42.67 -17.02
CA GLN A 765 -20.01 42.78 -18.00
C GLN A 765 -20.79 41.46 -18.14
N ARG A 766 -22.12 41.52 -18.00
CA ARG A 766 -23.01 40.38 -18.25
C ARG A 766 -23.29 40.26 -19.75
N PRO A 767 -23.22 39.08 -20.36
CA PRO A 767 -23.72 38.89 -21.73
C PRO A 767 -25.25 38.85 -21.73
N GLN A 768 -25.85 39.66 -22.63
CA GLN A 768 -27.26 39.56 -22.98
C GLN A 768 -27.49 38.33 -23.87
N GLY A 769 -28.60 37.66 -23.62
CA GLY A 769 -28.94 36.32 -24.03
C GLY A 769 -28.86 36.00 -25.50
N SER A 770 -28.47 34.76 -25.76
CA SER A 770 -28.95 33.99 -26.90
C SER A 770 -29.37 32.61 -26.40
N GLY A 771 -30.66 32.32 -26.60
CA GLY A 771 -31.29 31.09 -26.13
C GLY A 771 -30.85 29.90 -26.94
N LEU A 772 -30.21 28.95 -26.27
CA LEU A 772 -30.09 27.58 -26.72
C LEU A 772 -30.45 26.67 -25.56
N LYS A 773 -31.54 25.93 -25.75
CA LYS A 773 -32.04 24.91 -24.82
C LYS A 773 -31.03 23.73 -24.75
N PRO A 774 -30.75 23.15 -23.58
CA PRO A 774 -29.89 21.96 -23.46
C PRO A 774 -30.57 20.75 -24.08
N ARG A 775 -29.91 20.08 -25.01
CA ARG A 775 -30.29 18.75 -25.49
C ARG A 775 -30.10 17.72 -24.38
N ARG A 776 -31.20 17.09 -23.96
CA ARG A 776 -31.19 15.88 -23.15
C ARG A 776 -30.57 14.73 -23.94
N LEU A 777 -29.48 14.15 -23.46
CA LEU A 777 -29.00 12.86 -23.90
C LEU A 777 -29.96 11.78 -23.35
N GLN A 778 -30.68 11.12 -24.28
CA GLN A 778 -31.42 9.89 -24.01
C GLN A 778 -30.40 8.74 -23.90
N ILE A 779 -30.19 8.22 -22.71
CA ILE A 779 -29.52 6.94 -22.50
C ILE A 779 -30.56 5.83 -22.63
N SER A 780 -30.37 4.92 -23.59
CA SER A 780 -31.27 3.77 -23.85
C SER A 780 -31.26 2.77 -22.69
N LYS A 781 -32.43 2.30 -22.33
CA LYS A 781 -32.68 1.28 -21.29
C LYS A 781 -32.28 -0.15 -21.73
N SER A 782 -31.04 -0.43 -21.98
CA SER A 782 -30.60 -1.80 -22.26
C SER A 782 -29.25 -2.13 -21.66
N GLN A 783 -29.12 -2.01 -20.36
CA GLN A 783 -28.03 -2.65 -19.55
C GLN A 783 -28.38 -2.55 -18.05
N ILE A 784 -29.46 -3.25 -17.67
CA ILE A 784 -29.67 -3.63 -16.27
C ILE A 784 -29.88 -5.14 -16.26
N TRP A 785 -28.81 -5.87 -16.08
CA TRP A 785 -28.82 -7.24 -15.59
C TRP A 785 -28.03 -7.26 -14.29
N TRP A 786 -28.73 -7.60 -13.23
CA TRP A 786 -28.35 -8.14 -11.92
C TRP A 786 -29.24 -7.54 -10.82
N LYS A 787 -30.42 -8.16 -10.69
CA LYS A 787 -31.10 -8.33 -9.42
C LYS A 787 -31.59 -9.78 -9.36
N LYS A 788 -30.85 -10.58 -8.61
CA LYS A 788 -31.38 -11.60 -7.68
C LYS A 788 -30.23 -12.11 -6.85
#